data_b19b38d0db8c20e14553505100f9a1d4
#
_entry.id   b19b38d0db8c20e14553505100f9a1d4
#
_cell.length_a   1.000
_cell.length_b   1.000
_cell.length_c   1.000
_cell.angle_alpha   90.00
_cell.angle_beta   90.00
_cell.angle_gamma   90.00
#
_symmetry.space_group_name_H-M   'P 1'
#
loop_
_entity.id
_entity.type
_entity.pdbx_description
1 polymer ?
#
loop_
_entity_poly.entity_id
_entity_poly.type
_entity_poly.pdbx_seq_one_letter_code
_entity_poly.pdbx_strand_id
1 'polypeptide(L)'
;MSTTETAAQIINPDMPDVPSHAPSKIHLKDYRPPSFDVETVDLDIKLFDDHAIVDSTLVMQRQTDGDLVLYGEALELMSIKLNDEPLARNRYTQAEGTLTITDAPENTKLQLQVRIHPHTNTALEGLYIAGSGDDTMFVSQCEPEGFRKITFYPDRPDVLAIFTTRLEADKRFPTLLSNGNLLEAGEVSDAPERHYAIWQDPTNKPSYLFACVIADLDVLADSYTTSEGREVMLELYAKSEDIDKCAVGMQALKDSMQWDEVNYGRAYDLDRYMIVAVSQFNMGAMENKGLNIFNTACVLSSPETTTDSRSFSVKSIIAHEYFHNWTGNRITCRDWFQLCLKEGFTVYRDQSFSADQQSSAVQRIDDVATLRAHQFAEDAGPLAHPVRPESFVEINNFYTTTVYEKGAEIVRMIANTLGPDNFRKGTDEYFRRYDGQAVTVEDFLSALSITDSKIEDFIDWYRQPGTPVVSGHQDYDSATQILTITLSQQTRHVAGFDAPKPLPIPVATALFDKESGAIVAERMLLLDQATQTFTFENVVSEPVVSLLRDFSAPVQLNYDYQDEDLAFLLQYENNGFNRWQVTQMLVNRILLQGQGAKSSPEIYLQAVAQALPELAASDAMLAARLLDIPSAPELASAIHKDYDPELVKAQREGLYQQLAEALKDQWSELYKQLPMQAYEDSAAARGTRALRNVVLDMALTADVAGAPEWAQQQYDNASCMTERFGALKVMVNHQLANADAYLADFYKRFQNNDLVIDLWFSVQASADTVTPDTIKSLLAHADFDWNTPNRVRSVISAFTSQPTVLWTAEGLDIYIAVIKKLDDANPVLASRLLQVLARWNTLAEPRRQMAHEQLLELQKQATSKHVIESLNSVLGSASE
;
A
#
# COMPACT_ATOMS: atom_id res chain seq x y z
N MET A 1 9.56 -15.94 -59.97
CA MET A 1 8.51 -16.94 -60.05
C MET A 1 8.51 -17.59 -58.65
N SER A 2 7.89 -17.03 -57.67
CA SER A 2 6.50 -17.07 -57.26
C SER A 2 5.95 -18.46 -57.08
N THR A 3 5.77 -18.91 -55.88
CA THR A 3 4.53 -19.53 -55.39
C THR A 3 4.45 -19.45 -53.88
N THR A 4 3.55 -18.62 -53.44
CA THR A 4 2.95 -18.58 -52.08
C THR A 4 1.96 -19.76 -51.98
N GLU A 5 2.13 -20.64 -51.01
CA GLU A 5 1.08 -21.56 -50.57
C GLU A 5 0.47 -21.05 -49.26
N THR A 6 -0.79 -20.69 -49.36
CA THR A 6 -1.72 -20.35 -48.31
C THR A 6 -2.14 -21.64 -47.58
N ALA A 7 -1.84 -21.76 -46.29
CA ALA A 7 -2.41 -22.82 -45.46
C ALA A 7 -3.84 -22.44 -45.09
N ALA A 8 -4.81 -23.17 -45.64
CA ALA A 8 -6.21 -23.06 -45.28
C ALA A 8 -6.45 -23.70 -43.89
N GLN A 9 -7.00 -22.94 -42.96
CA GLN A 9 -7.53 -23.46 -41.69
C GLN A 9 -8.72 -24.41 -41.98
N ILE A 10 -8.59 -25.65 -41.49
CA ILE A 10 -9.70 -26.60 -41.46
C ILE A 10 -10.57 -26.23 -40.25
N ILE A 11 -11.69 -25.54 -40.49
CA ILE A 11 -12.75 -25.30 -39.50
C ILE A 11 -13.54 -26.61 -39.35
N ASN A 12 -13.55 -27.15 -38.15
CA ASN A 12 -14.38 -28.31 -37.78
C ASN A 12 -15.79 -27.80 -37.38
N PRO A 13 -16.89 -28.10 -38.06
CA PRO A 13 -18.20 -27.50 -37.85
C PRO A 13 -19.03 -28.07 -36.70
N ASP A 14 -18.50 -28.96 -35.87
CA ASP A 14 -19.26 -29.66 -34.81
C ASP A 14 -18.78 -29.40 -33.37
N MET A 15 -18.15 -28.25 -33.09
CA MET A 15 -18.00 -27.78 -31.69
C MET A 15 -19.13 -26.81 -31.37
N PRO A 16 -19.87 -27.00 -30.26
CA PRO A 16 -20.81 -25.99 -29.80
C PRO A 16 -20.06 -24.71 -29.49
N ASP A 17 -20.60 -23.56 -29.97
CA ASP A 17 -20.14 -22.23 -29.61
C ASP A 17 -20.14 -22.13 -28.07
N VAL A 18 -18.98 -22.16 -27.46
CA VAL A 18 -18.78 -21.66 -26.11
C VAL A 18 -18.85 -20.14 -26.25
N PRO A 19 -19.82 -19.48 -25.63
CA PRO A 19 -19.86 -18.02 -25.65
C PRO A 19 -18.55 -17.51 -25.04
N SER A 20 -17.72 -16.87 -25.83
CA SER A 20 -16.56 -16.13 -25.34
C SER A 20 -17.08 -14.86 -24.66
N HIS A 21 -17.53 -14.93 -23.41
CA HIS A 21 -17.67 -13.78 -22.55
C HIS A 21 -16.28 -13.45 -21.99
N ALA A 22 -15.41 -12.91 -22.83
CA ALA A 22 -14.31 -12.12 -22.31
C ALA A 22 -14.93 -10.94 -21.53
N PRO A 23 -14.57 -10.71 -20.26
CA PRO A 23 -15.13 -9.62 -19.49
C PRO A 23 -14.88 -8.29 -20.23
N SER A 24 -15.92 -7.45 -20.31
CA SER A 24 -15.86 -6.19 -21.08
C SER A 24 -14.98 -5.16 -20.37
N LYS A 25 -14.06 -4.56 -21.11
CA LYS A 25 -13.19 -3.49 -20.64
C LYS A 25 -14.01 -2.19 -20.44
N ILE A 26 -13.90 -1.57 -19.26
CA ILE A 26 -14.51 -0.28 -18.93
C ILE A 26 -13.50 0.82 -19.26
N HIS A 27 -13.96 1.94 -19.87
CA HIS A 27 -13.09 3.05 -20.27
C HIS A 27 -13.53 4.38 -19.66
N LEU A 28 -12.57 5.20 -19.23
CA LEU A 28 -12.80 6.57 -18.72
C LEU A 28 -13.58 7.44 -19.70
N LYS A 29 -13.29 7.35 -20.99
CA LYS A 29 -14.00 8.12 -22.06
C LYS A 29 -15.49 7.81 -22.16
N ASP A 30 -15.91 6.65 -21.62
CA ASP A 30 -17.31 6.19 -21.67
C ASP A 30 -18.09 6.64 -20.44
N TYR A 31 -17.45 7.36 -19.51
CA TYR A 31 -18.14 7.91 -18.35
C TYR A 31 -19.38 8.72 -18.77
N ARG A 32 -20.49 8.48 -18.08
CA ARG A 32 -21.71 9.29 -18.17
C ARG A 32 -22.22 9.55 -16.75
N PRO A 33 -22.77 10.74 -16.46
CA PRO A 33 -23.47 10.99 -15.20
C PRO A 33 -24.56 9.95 -14.96
N PRO A 34 -24.89 9.64 -13.69
CA PRO A 34 -25.95 8.70 -13.38
C PRO A 34 -27.31 9.20 -13.90
N SER A 35 -28.18 8.27 -14.33
CA SER A 35 -29.55 8.64 -14.78
C SER A 35 -30.42 9.11 -13.62
N PHE A 36 -30.12 8.64 -12.40
CA PHE A 36 -30.82 9.01 -11.17
C PHE A 36 -29.79 9.29 -10.07
N ASP A 37 -30.02 10.37 -9.31
CA ASP A 37 -29.39 10.58 -8.01
C ASP A 37 -30.20 9.87 -6.92
N VAL A 38 -29.53 9.51 -5.83
CA VAL A 38 -30.15 8.94 -4.63
C VAL A 38 -30.05 9.97 -3.52
N GLU A 39 -31.21 10.41 -2.99
CA GLU A 39 -31.27 11.37 -1.88
C GLU A 39 -31.07 10.67 -0.54
N THR A 40 -31.83 9.58 -0.31
CA THR A 40 -31.76 8.80 0.94
C THR A 40 -31.77 7.30 0.66
N VAL A 41 -31.08 6.57 1.54
CA VAL A 41 -31.04 5.12 1.60
C VAL A 41 -31.42 4.69 3.00
N ASP A 42 -32.58 4.03 3.13
CA ASP A 42 -32.97 3.39 4.39
C ASP A 42 -32.78 1.88 4.25
N LEU A 43 -31.95 1.29 5.12
CA LEU A 43 -31.66 -0.15 5.18
C LEU A 43 -32.19 -0.75 6.48
N ASP A 44 -32.88 -1.89 6.39
CA ASP A 44 -33.20 -2.76 7.53
C ASP A 44 -32.59 -4.14 7.27
N ILE A 45 -31.47 -4.43 7.94
CA ILE A 45 -30.72 -5.67 7.79
C ILE A 45 -31.02 -6.59 8.96
N LYS A 46 -31.73 -7.68 8.70
CA LYS A 46 -32.11 -8.70 9.68
C LYS A 46 -31.23 -9.93 9.49
N LEU A 47 -30.33 -10.17 10.44
CA LEU A 47 -29.45 -11.31 10.41
C LEU A 47 -30.09 -12.54 11.03
N PHE A 48 -30.00 -13.69 10.36
CA PHE A 48 -30.41 -15.02 10.80
C PHE A 48 -29.22 -15.99 10.77
N ASP A 49 -29.42 -17.23 11.21
CA ASP A 49 -28.34 -18.21 11.35
C ASP A 49 -27.68 -18.61 10.01
N ASP A 50 -28.40 -18.60 8.89
CA ASP A 50 -27.96 -19.06 7.58
C ASP A 50 -28.10 -18.03 6.45
N HIS A 51 -28.73 -16.87 6.72
CA HIS A 51 -28.96 -15.83 5.73
C HIS A 51 -29.18 -14.46 6.40
N ALA A 52 -29.22 -13.41 5.60
CA ALA A 52 -29.76 -12.13 6.03
C ALA A 52 -30.86 -11.67 5.06
N ILE A 53 -31.86 -10.98 5.60
CA ILE A 53 -32.90 -10.28 4.83
C ILE A 53 -32.58 -8.79 4.88
N VAL A 54 -32.50 -8.18 3.71
CA VAL A 54 -32.24 -6.74 3.56
C VAL A 54 -33.46 -6.09 2.93
N ASP A 55 -34.15 -5.27 3.70
CA ASP A 55 -35.17 -4.35 3.21
C ASP A 55 -34.51 -3.01 2.90
N SER A 56 -34.54 -2.53 1.67
CA SER A 56 -33.97 -1.24 1.26
C SER A 56 -35.04 -0.34 0.68
N THR A 57 -35.03 0.95 1.07
CA THR A 57 -35.84 2.01 0.50
C THR A 57 -34.95 3.10 -0.03
N LEU A 58 -34.99 3.36 -1.34
CA LEU A 58 -34.21 4.38 -2.04
C LEU A 58 -35.18 5.51 -2.47
N VAL A 59 -34.90 6.74 -2.05
CA VAL A 59 -35.57 7.94 -2.58
C VAL A 59 -34.64 8.54 -3.63
N MET A 60 -35.14 8.65 -4.86
CA MET A 60 -34.33 8.95 -6.04
C MET A 60 -34.97 10.02 -6.90
N GLN A 61 -34.09 10.83 -7.56
CA GLN A 61 -34.53 11.83 -8.53
C GLN A 61 -33.80 11.60 -9.86
N ARG A 62 -34.58 11.62 -10.97
CA ARG A 62 -34.06 11.51 -12.33
C ARG A 62 -33.23 12.73 -12.68
N GLN A 63 -32.02 12.52 -13.15
CA GLN A 63 -31.11 13.57 -13.62
C GLN A 63 -31.03 13.64 -15.15
N THR A 64 -31.04 12.49 -15.81
CA THR A 64 -30.95 12.41 -17.27
C THR A 64 -31.94 11.39 -17.81
N ASP A 65 -32.22 11.47 -19.12
CA ASP A 65 -33.06 10.45 -19.78
C ASP A 65 -32.34 9.08 -19.76
N GLY A 66 -33.09 8.04 -19.44
CA GLY A 66 -32.63 6.66 -19.40
C GLY A 66 -33.40 5.79 -18.44
N ASP A 67 -33.18 4.49 -18.50
CA ASP A 67 -33.74 3.53 -17.55
C ASP A 67 -33.03 3.65 -16.20
N LEU A 68 -33.69 3.22 -15.13
CA LEU A 68 -33.06 3.09 -13.83
C LEU A 68 -32.30 1.75 -13.79
N VAL A 69 -30.99 1.81 -13.84
CA VAL A 69 -30.10 0.65 -13.78
C VAL A 69 -29.48 0.54 -12.39
N LEU A 70 -29.67 -0.62 -11.76
CA LEU A 70 -29.09 -0.96 -10.46
C LEU A 70 -28.19 -2.18 -10.64
N TYR A 71 -27.09 -2.19 -9.90
CA TYR A 71 -26.17 -3.33 -9.84
C TYR A 71 -26.53 -4.23 -8.66
N GLY A 72 -26.34 -5.56 -8.82
CA GLY A 72 -26.62 -6.53 -7.77
C GLY A 72 -25.97 -7.86 -8.08
N GLU A 73 -25.19 -8.40 -7.15
CA GLU A 73 -24.49 -9.68 -7.28
C GLU A 73 -24.86 -10.62 -6.13
N ALA A 74 -25.09 -11.90 -6.44
CA ALA A 74 -25.46 -12.94 -5.49
C ALA A 74 -26.69 -12.59 -4.62
N LEU A 75 -27.65 -11.84 -5.17
CA LEU A 75 -28.87 -11.41 -4.49
C LEU A 75 -30.07 -12.25 -4.94
N GLU A 76 -30.87 -12.73 -3.97
CA GLU A 76 -32.18 -13.31 -4.22
C GLU A 76 -33.27 -12.22 -4.05
N LEU A 77 -33.81 -11.68 -5.16
CA LEU A 77 -34.88 -10.67 -5.13
C LEU A 77 -36.18 -11.30 -4.68
N MET A 78 -36.68 -10.91 -3.50
CA MET A 78 -37.93 -11.43 -2.90
C MET A 78 -39.12 -10.56 -3.25
N SER A 79 -38.96 -9.23 -3.21
CA SER A 79 -40.02 -8.28 -3.58
C SER A 79 -39.47 -6.99 -4.12
N ILE A 80 -40.25 -6.31 -4.95
CA ILE A 80 -39.96 -4.98 -5.51
C ILE A 80 -41.24 -4.15 -5.58
N LYS A 81 -41.18 -2.90 -5.07
CA LYS A 81 -42.25 -1.92 -5.18
C LYS A 81 -41.71 -0.59 -5.72
N LEU A 82 -42.51 0.11 -6.47
CA LEU A 82 -42.22 1.44 -6.99
C LEU A 82 -43.34 2.39 -6.52
N ASN A 83 -42.98 3.44 -5.77
CA ASN A 83 -43.88 4.39 -5.16
C ASN A 83 -45.00 3.70 -4.34
N ASP A 84 -44.57 2.77 -3.47
CA ASP A 84 -45.40 1.95 -2.57
C ASP A 84 -46.27 0.87 -3.26
N GLU A 85 -46.31 0.79 -4.60
CA GLU A 85 -47.08 -0.19 -5.37
C GLU A 85 -46.20 -1.34 -5.89
N PRO A 86 -46.61 -2.61 -5.83
CA PRO A 86 -45.86 -3.71 -6.40
C PRO A 86 -45.51 -3.49 -7.88
N LEU A 87 -44.24 -3.62 -8.25
CA LEU A 87 -43.81 -3.42 -9.62
C LEU A 87 -44.12 -4.65 -10.49
N ALA A 88 -44.87 -4.43 -11.57
CA ALA A 88 -45.23 -5.52 -12.50
C ALA A 88 -43.96 -6.11 -13.18
N ARG A 89 -43.92 -7.43 -13.33
CA ARG A 89 -42.74 -8.18 -13.86
C ARG A 89 -42.28 -7.68 -15.24
N ASN A 90 -43.17 -7.19 -16.06
CA ASN A 90 -42.86 -6.66 -17.40
C ASN A 90 -42.24 -5.24 -17.40
N ARG A 91 -42.14 -4.59 -16.23
CA ARG A 91 -41.56 -3.27 -16.07
C ARG A 91 -40.11 -3.30 -15.57
N TYR A 92 -39.58 -4.46 -15.26
CA TYR A 92 -38.17 -4.62 -14.90
C TYR A 92 -37.55 -5.88 -15.51
N THR A 93 -36.26 -5.81 -15.78
CA THR A 93 -35.46 -6.92 -16.25
C THR A 93 -34.36 -7.18 -15.24
N GLN A 94 -34.26 -8.40 -14.75
CA GLN A 94 -33.11 -8.85 -13.96
C GLN A 94 -32.25 -9.72 -14.88
N ALA A 95 -31.03 -9.27 -15.11
CA ALA A 95 -29.98 -9.97 -15.81
C ALA A 95 -28.81 -10.25 -14.85
N GLU A 96 -27.80 -10.98 -15.32
CA GLU A 96 -26.59 -11.18 -14.53
C GLU A 96 -25.97 -9.82 -14.14
N GLY A 97 -25.82 -9.59 -12.83
CA GLY A 97 -25.23 -8.39 -12.25
C GLY A 97 -26.08 -7.11 -12.33
N THR A 98 -27.28 -7.12 -12.89
CA THR A 98 -28.09 -5.91 -13.05
C THR A 98 -29.59 -6.11 -12.83
N LEU A 99 -30.27 -5.05 -12.35
CA LEU A 99 -31.72 -4.89 -12.31
C LEU A 99 -32.08 -3.58 -13.02
N THR A 100 -32.72 -3.66 -14.17
CA THR A 100 -33.13 -2.51 -14.97
C THR A 100 -34.63 -2.27 -14.87
N ILE A 101 -35.04 -1.06 -14.48
CA ILE A 101 -36.45 -0.65 -14.39
C ILE A 101 -36.73 0.37 -15.49
N THR A 102 -37.66 0.03 -16.39
CA THR A 102 -38.07 0.90 -17.48
C THR A 102 -39.19 1.87 -17.03
N ASP A 103 -39.19 3.06 -17.61
CA ASP A 103 -40.18 4.10 -17.34
C ASP A 103 -40.30 4.46 -15.83
N ALA A 104 -39.23 4.44 -15.07
CA ALA A 104 -39.23 4.93 -13.70
C ALA A 104 -39.64 6.43 -13.68
N PRO A 105 -40.46 6.91 -12.74
CA PRO A 105 -40.87 8.32 -12.64
C PRO A 105 -39.70 9.26 -12.35
N GLU A 106 -39.91 10.58 -12.53
CA GLU A 106 -38.89 11.60 -12.17
C GLU A 106 -38.52 11.53 -10.68
N ASN A 107 -39.51 11.44 -9.80
CA ASN A 107 -39.36 11.19 -8.37
C ASN A 107 -39.74 9.74 -8.11
N THR A 108 -38.79 8.94 -7.67
CA THR A 108 -38.92 7.50 -7.51
C THR A 108 -38.62 7.10 -6.07
N LYS A 109 -39.58 6.43 -5.41
CA LYS A 109 -39.34 5.66 -4.19
C LYS A 109 -39.30 4.19 -4.55
N LEU A 110 -38.11 3.61 -4.53
CA LEU A 110 -37.89 2.20 -4.82
C LEU A 110 -37.72 1.42 -3.51
N GLN A 111 -38.53 0.38 -3.32
CA GLN A 111 -38.44 -0.53 -2.17
C GLN A 111 -38.10 -1.91 -2.67
N LEU A 112 -37.04 -2.50 -2.11
CA LEU A 112 -36.55 -3.82 -2.46
C LEU A 112 -36.46 -4.67 -1.19
N GLN A 113 -36.76 -5.95 -1.29
CA GLN A 113 -36.41 -6.93 -0.29
C GLN A 113 -35.56 -8.01 -0.96
N VAL A 114 -34.37 -8.23 -0.42
CA VAL A 114 -33.43 -9.26 -0.93
C VAL A 114 -33.02 -10.19 0.19
N ARG A 115 -32.67 -11.44 -0.18
CA ARG A 115 -31.98 -12.38 0.70
C ARG A 115 -30.54 -12.51 0.24
N ILE A 116 -29.61 -12.51 1.20
CA ILE A 116 -28.19 -12.72 0.99
C ILE A 116 -27.67 -13.82 1.93
N HIS A 117 -26.52 -14.43 1.56
CA HIS A 117 -25.92 -15.55 2.29
C HIS A 117 -24.48 -15.25 2.72
N PRO A 118 -24.26 -14.45 3.80
CA PRO A 118 -22.93 -14.08 4.27
C PRO A 118 -22.04 -15.29 4.62
N HIS A 119 -22.64 -16.42 5.02
CA HIS A 119 -21.93 -17.66 5.40
C HIS A 119 -21.19 -18.34 4.24
N THR A 120 -21.60 -18.09 3.01
CA THR A 120 -20.97 -18.67 1.82
C THR A 120 -20.06 -17.68 1.07
N ASN A 121 -19.95 -16.46 1.61
CA ASN A 121 -19.14 -15.40 1.01
C ASN A 121 -17.68 -15.52 1.45
N THR A 122 -16.83 -16.12 0.61
CA THR A 122 -15.39 -16.28 0.85
C THR A 122 -14.52 -15.20 0.20
N ALA A 123 -15.11 -14.37 -0.68
CA ALA A 123 -14.39 -13.28 -1.34
C ALA A 123 -14.05 -12.12 -0.37
N LEU A 124 -14.73 -12.06 0.79
CA LEU A 124 -14.60 -11.00 1.79
C LEU A 124 -14.99 -9.61 1.23
N GLU A 125 -16.06 -9.58 0.42
CA GLU A 125 -16.67 -8.38 -0.15
C GLU A 125 -18.19 -8.40 0.08
N GLY A 126 -18.82 -7.23 0.25
CA GLY A 126 -20.20 -7.14 0.74
C GLY A 126 -20.28 -7.55 2.20
N LEU A 127 -21.38 -8.14 2.66
CA LEU A 127 -21.51 -8.68 4.01
C LEU A 127 -20.99 -10.12 4.05
N TYR A 128 -20.06 -10.42 4.96
CA TYR A 128 -19.43 -11.73 5.10
C TYR A 128 -19.15 -12.09 6.56
N ILE A 129 -18.74 -13.33 6.81
CA ILE A 129 -18.32 -13.80 8.14
C ILE A 129 -16.79 -13.73 8.27
N ALA A 130 -16.34 -13.14 9.37
CA ALA A 130 -14.97 -13.25 9.87
C ALA A 130 -14.98 -14.01 11.21
N GLY A 131 -13.96 -14.83 11.45
CA GLY A 131 -13.90 -15.69 12.63
C GLY A 131 -14.70 -17.00 12.48
N SER A 132 -14.85 -17.73 13.58
CA SER A 132 -15.61 -18.99 13.62
C SER A 132 -16.03 -19.33 15.07
N GLY A 133 -17.11 -20.13 15.23
CA GLY A 133 -17.60 -20.52 16.55
C GLY A 133 -18.07 -19.32 17.37
N ASP A 134 -17.59 -19.20 18.61
CA ASP A 134 -17.92 -18.09 19.51
C ASP A 134 -17.29 -16.77 19.05
N ASP A 135 -16.26 -16.82 18.19
CA ASP A 135 -15.57 -15.65 17.64
C ASP A 135 -16.19 -15.15 16.32
N THR A 136 -17.36 -15.65 15.93
CA THR A 136 -18.03 -15.25 14.70
C THR A 136 -18.44 -13.79 14.75
N MET A 137 -18.04 -13.02 13.72
CA MET A 137 -18.55 -11.68 13.45
C MET A 137 -19.03 -11.56 12.01
N PHE A 138 -20.04 -10.73 11.79
CA PHE A 138 -20.47 -10.31 10.46
C PHE A 138 -19.95 -8.90 10.20
N VAL A 139 -19.24 -8.74 9.12
CA VAL A 139 -18.58 -7.48 8.76
C VAL A 139 -18.77 -7.21 7.28
N SER A 140 -18.90 -5.97 6.89
CA SER A 140 -19.01 -5.59 5.48
C SER A 140 -17.72 -4.98 4.95
N GLN A 141 -17.44 -5.23 3.64
CA GLN A 141 -16.45 -4.51 2.82
C GLN A 141 -17.13 -4.09 1.52
N CYS A 142 -17.26 -2.79 1.30
CA CYS A 142 -18.01 -2.26 0.17
C CYS A 142 -17.12 -1.63 -0.91
N GLU A 143 -15.92 -1.20 -0.61
CA GLU A 143 -14.99 -0.71 -1.63
C GLU A 143 -14.29 -1.87 -2.36
N PRO A 144 -14.20 -1.78 -3.74
CA PRO A 144 -14.79 -0.72 -4.58
C PRO A 144 -16.26 -0.95 -4.94
N GLU A 145 -16.73 -2.18 -5.09
CA GLU A 145 -18.05 -2.52 -5.64
C GLU A 145 -18.78 -3.59 -4.81
N GLY A 146 -18.52 -3.67 -3.50
CA GLY A 146 -19.11 -4.66 -2.60
C GLY A 146 -20.54 -4.34 -2.14
N PHE A 147 -21.00 -3.09 -2.21
CA PHE A 147 -22.34 -2.74 -1.76
C PHE A 147 -23.45 -3.43 -2.59
N ARG A 148 -23.20 -3.68 -3.89
CA ARG A 148 -24.05 -4.46 -4.78
C ARG A 148 -24.28 -5.92 -4.36
N LYS A 149 -23.49 -6.43 -3.41
CA LYS A 149 -23.64 -7.75 -2.78
C LYS A 149 -24.53 -7.71 -1.53
N ILE A 150 -24.99 -6.49 -1.12
CA ILE A 150 -25.89 -6.29 0.02
C ILE A 150 -27.31 -6.00 -0.48
N THR A 151 -27.47 -5.12 -1.45
CA THR A 151 -28.76 -4.82 -2.10
C THR A 151 -28.55 -4.29 -3.51
N PHE A 152 -29.60 -4.25 -4.35
CA PHE A 152 -29.52 -3.58 -5.64
C PHE A 152 -29.39 -2.06 -5.48
N TYR A 153 -28.36 -1.48 -6.09
CA TYR A 153 -28.01 -0.07 -5.94
C TYR A 153 -27.29 0.48 -7.21
N PRO A 154 -27.38 1.78 -7.54
CA PRO A 154 -26.49 2.38 -8.52
C PRO A 154 -25.10 2.56 -7.90
N ASP A 155 -24.39 1.43 -7.75
CA ASP A 155 -23.15 1.27 -6.97
C ASP A 155 -21.96 1.88 -7.68
N ARG A 156 -21.83 3.21 -7.55
CA ARG A 156 -20.78 4.05 -8.15
C ARG A 156 -20.43 5.21 -7.21
N PRO A 157 -19.16 5.71 -7.25
CA PRO A 157 -18.70 6.70 -6.27
C PRO A 157 -19.31 8.10 -6.42
N ASP A 158 -19.89 8.44 -7.58
CA ASP A 158 -20.54 9.73 -7.82
C ASP A 158 -22.03 9.77 -7.43
N VAL A 159 -22.57 8.68 -6.89
CA VAL A 159 -23.91 8.64 -6.30
C VAL A 159 -23.80 8.78 -4.80
N LEU A 160 -24.10 9.98 -4.30
CA LEU A 160 -23.98 10.36 -2.90
C LEU A 160 -25.35 10.44 -2.23
N ALA A 161 -25.52 9.79 -1.09
CA ALA A 161 -26.79 9.75 -0.37
C ALA A 161 -26.62 9.82 1.15
N ILE A 162 -27.68 10.17 1.87
CA ILE A 162 -27.79 10.04 3.33
C ILE A 162 -28.28 8.62 3.65
N PHE A 163 -27.56 7.92 4.54
CA PHE A 163 -27.85 6.54 4.92
C PHE A 163 -28.42 6.47 6.33
N THR A 164 -29.56 5.78 6.46
CA THR A 164 -30.11 5.32 7.74
C THR A 164 -30.11 3.80 7.74
N THR A 165 -29.49 3.18 8.75
CA THR A 165 -29.32 1.73 8.82
C THR A 165 -29.87 1.19 10.13
N ARG A 166 -30.85 0.29 10.04
CA ARG A 166 -31.31 -0.53 11.15
C ARG A 166 -30.68 -1.92 11.04
N LEU A 167 -29.97 -2.33 12.07
CA LEU A 167 -29.42 -3.68 12.22
C LEU A 167 -30.24 -4.43 13.25
N GLU A 168 -30.59 -5.68 12.94
CA GLU A 168 -31.30 -6.58 13.87
C GLU A 168 -30.62 -7.94 13.90
N ALA A 169 -30.28 -8.42 15.11
CA ALA A 169 -29.64 -9.71 15.29
C ALA A 169 -30.07 -10.39 16.61
N ASP A 170 -29.67 -11.65 16.78
CA ASP A 170 -29.73 -12.37 18.03
C ASP A 170 -28.85 -11.70 19.10
N LYS A 171 -29.28 -11.68 20.37
CA LYS A 171 -28.57 -11.06 21.53
C LYS A 171 -27.22 -11.68 21.84
N ARG A 172 -26.86 -12.84 21.23
CA ARG A 172 -25.50 -13.37 21.27
C ARG A 172 -24.47 -12.47 20.58
N PHE A 173 -24.92 -11.52 19.73
CA PHE A 173 -24.13 -10.48 19.12
C PHE A 173 -24.51 -9.13 19.74
N PRO A 174 -23.92 -8.74 20.88
CA PRO A 174 -24.31 -7.53 21.60
C PRO A 174 -23.91 -6.23 20.87
N THR A 175 -22.97 -6.30 19.93
CA THR A 175 -22.42 -5.17 19.19
C THR A 175 -23.05 -5.07 17.81
N LEU A 176 -23.82 -3.98 17.57
CA LEU A 176 -24.48 -3.69 16.30
C LEU A 176 -24.03 -2.28 15.84
N LEU A 177 -23.06 -2.18 14.93
CA LEU A 177 -22.48 -0.91 14.49
C LEU A 177 -22.76 -0.63 13.02
N SER A 178 -23.01 0.65 12.69
CA SER A 178 -23.02 1.15 11.31
C SER A 178 -22.53 2.59 11.27
N ASN A 179 -22.54 3.21 10.07
CA ASN A 179 -22.03 4.56 9.86
C ASN A 179 -22.82 5.64 10.62
N GLY A 180 -22.11 6.66 11.09
CA GLY A 180 -22.70 7.88 11.64
C GLY A 180 -23.00 7.82 13.13
N ASN A 181 -24.13 8.39 13.54
CA ASN A 181 -24.52 8.51 14.94
C ASN A 181 -25.62 7.50 15.30
N LEU A 182 -25.56 6.92 16.50
CA LEU A 182 -26.61 6.04 17.01
C LEU A 182 -27.86 6.86 17.34
N LEU A 183 -28.99 6.53 16.69
CA LEU A 183 -30.29 7.19 16.94
C LEU A 183 -31.10 6.47 17.98
N GLU A 184 -31.15 5.13 17.90
CA GLU A 184 -32.00 4.29 18.76
C GLU A 184 -31.42 2.89 18.88
N ALA A 185 -31.59 2.25 20.02
CA ALA A 185 -31.30 0.83 20.21
C ALA A 185 -32.33 0.23 21.17
N GLY A 186 -32.70 -1.04 20.97
CA GLY A 186 -33.70 -1.67 21.79
C GLY A 186 -33.91 -3.16 21.51
N GLU A 187 -34.88 -3.75 22.21
CA GLU A 187 -35.32 -5.13 22.01
C GLU A 187 -36.41 -5.22 20.94
N VAL A 188 -36.43 -6.32 20.19
CA VAL A 188 -37.47 -6.56 19.20
C VAL A 188 -38.72 -7.06 19.94
N SER A 189 -39.85 -6.32 19.85
CA SER A 189 -41.07 -6.59 20.65
C SER A 189 -41.65 -8.00 20.49
N ASP A 190 -41.60 -8.55 19.26
CA ASP A 190 -42.18 -9.84 18.91
C ASP A 190 -41.12 -10.99 18.91
N ALA A 191 -39.84 -10.68 19.20
CA ALA A 191 -38.73 -11.61 19.25
C ALA A 191 -37.74 -11.21 20.38
N PRO A 192 -38.03 -11.56 21.64
CA PRO A 192 -37.29 -11.08 22.81
C PRO A 192 -35.83 -11.57 22.86
N GLU A 193 -35.48 -12.62 22.08
CA GLU A 193 -34.10 -13.09 21.86
C GLU A 193 -33.30 -12.20 20.92
N ARG A 194 -33.96 -11.25 20.26
CA ARG A 194 -33.35 -10.33 19.27
C ARG A 194 -33.33 -8.90 19.80
N HIS A 195 -32.41 -8.13 19.30
CA HIS A 195 -32.31 -6.70 19.53
C HIS A 195 -31.94 -5.96 18.24
N TYR A 196 -32.03 -4.62 18.28
CA TYR A 196 -31.71 -3.79 17.13
C TYR A 196 -30.96 -2.52 17.53
N ALA A 197 -30.28 -1.91 16.54
CA ALA A 197 -29.73 -0.57 16.62
C ALA A 197 -30.02 0.18 15.31
N ILE A 198 -30.35 1.48 15.41
CA ILE A 198 -30.58 2.37 14.26
C ILE A 198 -29.50 3.43 14.26
N TRP A 199 -28.78 3.52 13.14
CA TRP A 199 -27.71 4.44 12.90
C TRP A 199 -28.06 5.39 11.76
N GLN A 200 -27.56 6.64 11.79
CA GLN A 200 -27.68 7.57 10.68
C GLN A 200 -26.39 8.33 10.46
N ASP A 201 -25.88 8.27 9.23
CA ASP A 201 -24.87 9.18 8.76
C ASP A 201 -25.57 10.40 8.14
N PRO A 202 -25.45 11.59 8.76
CA PRO A 202 -26.13 12.79 8.29
C PRO A 202 -25.46 13.43 7.08
N THR A 203 -24.29 12.91 6.65
CA THR A 203 -23.52 13.42 5.51
C THR A 203 -23.80 12.59 4.27
N ASN A 204 -23.82 13.24 3.11
CA ASN A 204 -23.88 12.53 1.84
C ASN A 204 -22.60 11.72 1.62
N LYS A 205 -22.72 10.42 1.37
CA LYS A 205 -21.61 9.55 1.06
C LYS A 205 -21.92 8.57 -0.08
N PRO A 206 -20.92 8.10 -0.82
CA PRO A 206 -21.10 7.00 -1.77
C PRO A 206 -21.28 5.67 -1.04
N SER A 207 -21.81 4.69 -1.77
CA SER A 207 -22.09 3.33 -1.25
C SER A 207 -20.84 2.58 -0.80
N TYR A 208 -19.66 2.83 -1.38
CA TYR A 208 -18.44 2.15 -1.00
C TYR A 208 -17.97 2.46 0.43
N LEU A 209 -18.43 3.57 1.02
CA LEU A 209 -18.16 3.96 2.40
C LEU A 209 -19.15 3.38 3.41
N PHE A 210 -20.14 2.61 2.95
CA PHE A 210 -21.08 1.92 3.83
C PHE A 210 -20.37 0.81 4.60
N ALA A 211 -20.63 0.76 5.91
CA ALA A 211 -20.18 -0.32 6.76
C ALA A 211 -21.23 -0.75 7.78
N CYS A 212 -21.21 -2.04 8.11
CA CYS A 212 -21.89 -2.58 9.29
C CYS A 212 -21.06 -3.71 9.92
N VAL A 213 -21.18 -3.83 11.25
CA VAL A 213 -20.58 -4.89 12.06
C VAL A 213 -21.59 -5.43 13.05
N ILE A 214 -21.73 -6.76 13.10
CA ILE A 214 -22.59 -7.50 14.03
C ILE A 214 -21.72 -8.56 14.69
N ALA A 215 -21.42 -8.40 15.99
CA ALA A 215 -20.42 -9.22 16.69
C ALA A 215 -20.58 -9.22 18.20
N ASP A 216 -19.72 -10.00 18.88
CA ASP A 216 -19.44 -9.91 20.31
C ASP A 216 -18.03 -9.32 20.50
N LEU A 217 -17.94 -8.03 20.84
CA LEU A 217 -16.68 -7.29 20.96
C LEU A 217 -16.67 -6.44 22.22
N ASP A 218 -15.49 -6.34 22.82
CA ASP A 218 -15.20 -5.33 23.84
C ASP A 218 -14.82 -4.00 23.18
N VAL A 219 -14.91 -2.91 23.95
CA VAL A 219 -14.63 -1.54 23.49
C VAL A 219 -13.65 -0.82 24.41
N LEU A 220 -12.61 -0.25 23.82
CA LEU A 220 -11.80 0.80 24.44
C LEU A 220 -12.37 2.15 24.04
N ALA A 221 -12.93 2.91 24.99
CA ALA A 221 -13.55 4.19 24.75
C ALA A 221 -12.72 5.34 25.33
N ASP A 222 -12.67 6.46 24.60
CA ASP A 222 -12.05 7.72 25.00
C ASP A 222 -12.75 8.89 24.30
N SER A 223 -12.28 10.12 24.45
CA SER A 223 -12.83 11.28 23.75
C SER A 223 -11.74 12.23 23.25
N TYR A 224 -12.11 13.05 22.26
CA TYR A 224 -11.28 14.13 21.74
C TYR A 224 -12.14 15.38 21.54
N THR A 225 -11.64 16.54 22.02
CA THR A 225 -12.31 17.83 21.76
C THR A 225 -11.62 18.51 20.58
N THR A 226 -12.37 18.69 19.49
CA THR A 226 -11.85 19.32 18.28
C THR A 226 -11.53 20.82 18.50
N SER A 227 -10.74 21.40 17.61
CA SER A 227 -10.46 22.85 17.60
C SER A 227 -11.71 23.71 17.45
N GLU A 228 -12.82 23.14 16.93
CA GLU A 228 -14.12 23.80 16.82
C GLU A 228 -15.00 23.64 18.09
N GLY A 229 -14.51 22.90 19.09
CA GLY A 229 -15.20 22.68 20.37
C GLY A 229 -16.20 21.53 20.37
N ARG A 230 -16.19 20.66 19.36
CA ARG A 230 -16.98 19.42 19.32
C ARG A 230 -16.30 18.38 20.19
N GLU A 231 -17.02 17.76 21.08
CA GLU A 231 -16.57 16.57 21.80
C GLU A 231 -16.91 15.32 20.96
N VAL A 232 -15.89 14.60 20.53
CA VAL A 232 -15.99 13.37 19.71
C VAL A 232 -15.70 12.17 20.59
N MET A 233 -16.63 11.21 20.63
CA MET A 233 -16.41 9.92 21.27
C MET A 233 -15.55 9.04 20.36
N LEU A 234 -14.46 8.49 20.89
CA LEU A 234 -13.55 7.58 20.17
C LEU A 234 -13.72 6.17 20.72
N GLU A 235 -13.92 5.20 19.85
CA GLU A 235 -14.21 3.83 20.25
C GLU A 235 -13.44 2.84 19.37
N LEU A 236 -12.58 2.03 19.98
CA LEU A 236 -11.89 0.94 19.33
C LEU A 236 -12.48 -0.39 19.81
N TYR A 237 -13.01 -1.17 18.89
CA TYR A 237 -13.66 -2.45 19.15
C TYR A 237 -12.73 -3.59 18.75
N ALA A 238 -12.54 -4.55 19.66
CA ALA A 238 -11.74 -5.74 19.43
C ALA A 238 -12.30 -6.91 20.24
N LYS A 239 -11.80 -8.11 19.99
CA LYS A 239 -12.07 -9.25 20.87
C LYS A 239 -11.56 -8.97 22.27
N SER A 240 -12.17 -9.59 23.29
CA SER A 240 -11.81 -9.41 24.70
C SER A 240 -10.33 -9.67 25.00
N GLU A 241 -9.71 -10.63 24.30
CA GLU A 241 -8.29 -10.99 24.41
C GLU A 241 -7.33 -9.99 23.75
N ASP A 242 -7.85 -9.05 22.95
CA ASP A 242 -7.08 -8.08 22.17
C ASP A 242 -7.31 -6.63 22.57
N ILE A 243 -8.28 -6.35 23.43
CA ILE A 243 -8.71 -4.98 23.75
C ILE A 243 -7.59 -4.14 24.41
N ASP A 244 -6.73 -4.75 25.20
CA ASP A 244 -5.57 -4.10 25.83
C ASP A 244 -4.49 -3.68 24.81
N LYS A 245 -4.50 -4.27 23.59
CA LYS A 245 -3.59 -3.95 22.49
C LYS A 245 -4.08 -2.77 21.63
N CYS A 246 -5.26 -2.20 21.93
CA CYS A 246 -5.84 -1.06 21.21
C CYS A 246 -5.28 0.31 21.67
N ALA A 247 -4.55 0.38 22.78
CA ALA A 247 -4.12 1.64 23.39
C ALA A 247 -3.22 2.49 22.46
N VAL A 248 -2.30 1.85 21.71
CA VAL A 248 -1.44 2.55 20.72
C VAL A 248 -2.29 3.14 19.60
N GLY A 249 -3.28 2.39 19.12
CA GLY A 249 -4.23 2.85 18.11
C GLY A 249 -5.07 4.04 18.57
N MET A 250 -5.57 4.03 19.79
CA MET A 250 -6.33 5.15 20.39
C MET A 250 -5.49 6.44 20.44
N GLN A 251 -4.23 6.33 20.87
CA GLN A 251 -3.35 7.50 20.92
C GLN A 251 -3.04 8.00 19.51
N ALA A 252 -2.75 7.10 18.56
CA ALA A 252 -2.49 7.45 17.15
C ALA A 252 -3.68 8.18 16.51
N LEU A 253 -4.91 7.77 16.82
CA LEU A 253 -6.12 8.47 16.35
C LEU A 253 -6.18 9.90 16.87
N LYS A 254 -5.94 10.12 18.16
CA LYS A 254 -5.90 11.49 18.75
C LYS A 254 -4.79 12.34 18.13
N ASP A 255 -3.60 11.78 17.94
CA ASP A 255 -2.47 12.47 17.33
C ASP A 255 -2.79 12.85 15.87
N SER A 256 -3.48 11.97 15.13
CA SER A 256 -3.93 12.23 13.75
C SER A 256 -4.96 13.35 13.68
N MET A 257 -5.95 13.35 14.59
CA MET A 257 -6.96 14.41 14.70
C MET A 257 -6.30 15.78 14.95
N GLN A 258 -5.39 15.83 15.91
CA GLN A 258 -4.65 17.06 16.24
C GLN A 258 -3.78 17.52 15.07
N TRP A 259 -3.08 16.61 14.42
CA TRP A 259 -2.20 16.93 13.29
C TRP A 259 -2.96 17.51 12.10
N ASP A 260 -4.13 16.94 11.78
CA ASP A 260 -4.99 17.42 10.69
C ASP A 260 -5.53 18.83 10.96
N GLU A 261 -5.96 19.08 12.19
CA GLU A 261 -6.41 20.42 12.61
C GLU A 261 -5.29 21.48 12.51
N VAL A 262 -4.06 21.11 12.87
CA VAL A 262 -2.90 22.04 12.82
C VAL A 262 -2.44 22.25 11.37
N ASN A 263 -2.22 21.18 10.62
CA ASN A 263 -1.59 21.24 9.30
C ASN A 263 -2.57 21.58 8.17
N TYR A 264 -3.84 21.17 8.27
CA TYR A 264 -4.86 21.39 7.23
C TYR A 264 -6.07 22.21 7.73
N GLY A 265 -6.21 22.47 9.04
CA GLY A 265 -7.36 23.16 9.61
C GLY A 265 -8.65 22.36 9.42
N ARG A 266 -8.56 21.03 9.48
CA ARG A 266 -9.70 20.14 9.23
C ARG A 266 -10.08 19.39 10.51
N ALA A 267 -11.19 19.78 11.11
CA ALA A 267 -11.76 19.08 12.25
C ALA A 267 -12.66 17.93 11.83
N TYR A 268 -12.82 16.93 12.69
CA TYR A 268 -13.76 15.83 12.48
C TYR A 268 -15.21 16.30 12.59
N ASP A 269 -16.10 15.76 11.77
CA ASP A 269 -17.44 16.28 11.50
C ASP A 269 -18.60 15.47 12.08
N LEU A 270 -18.34 14.31 12.72
CA LEU A 270 -19.35 13.50 13.43
C LEU A 270 -19.09 13.53 14.96
N ASP A 271 -20.07 13.05 15.74
CA ASP A 271 -19.98 13.02 17.21
C ASP A 271 -19.29 11.74 17.72
N ARG A 272 -19.01 10.78 16.82
CA ARG A 272 -18.41 9.48 17.13
C ARG A 272 -17.46 9.02 16.03
N TYR A 273 -16.32 8.44 16.42
CA TYR A 273 -15.39 7.76 15.53
C TYR A 273 -15.14 6.34 16.04
N MET A 274 -15.43 5.35 15.22
CA MET A 274 -15.33 3.94 15.56
C MET A 274 -14.28 3.24 14.69
N ILE A 275 -13.50 2.35 15.30
CA ILE A 275 -12.56 1.44 14.64
C ILE A 275 -12.89 0.02 15.09
N VAL A 276 -12.97 -0.94 14.15
CA VAL A 276 -13.19 -2.37 14.46
C VAL A 276 -12.03 -3.20 13.94
N ALA A 277 -11.42 -4.01 14.82
CA ALA A 277 -10.35 -4.94 14.48
C ALA A 277 -10.91 -6.27 13.94
N VAL A 278 -10.49 -6.65 12.72
CA VAL A 278 -10.98 -7.86 12.03
C VAL A 278 -9.78 -8.68 11.52
N SER A 279 -9.75 -9.98 11.81
CA SER A 279 -8.65 -10.87 11.41
C SER A 279 -8.72 -11.31 9.93
N GLN A 280 -9.94 -11.59 9.44
CA GLN A 280 -10.18 -12.00 8.06
C GLN A 280 -10.62 -10.79 7.23
N PHE A 281 -9.62 -10.02 6.77
CA PHE A 281 -9.79 -8.81 6.00
C PHE A 281 -8.70 -8.74 4.91
N ASN A 282 -9.10 -8.49 3.66
CA ASN A 282 -8.20 -8.50 2.52
C ASN A 282 -7.25 -7.30 2.48
N MET A 283 -7.70 -6.15 3.00
CA MET A 283 -6.97 -4.88 3.02
C MET A 283 -6.20 -4.69 4.34
N GLY A 284 -5.44 -3.61 4.46
CA GLY A 284 -4.87 -3.14 5.72
C GLY A 284 -5.94 -2.51 6.60
N ALA A 285 -6.68 -1.58 6.04
CA ALA A 285 -7.82 -0.94 6.66
C ALA A 285 -8.78 -0.37 5.60
N MET A 286 -9.87 0.28 6.06
CA MET A 286 -10.88 0.91 5.21
C MET A 286 -11.50 2.09 5.94
N GLU A 287 -11.58 3.22 5.26
CA GLU A 287 -12.02 4.53 5.74
C GLU A 287 -13.54 4.71 5.84
N ASN A 288 -14.34 3.67 5.94
CA ASN A 288 -15.80 3.77 6.02
C ASN A 288 -16.24 4.89 6.97
N LYS A 289 -17.09 5.80 6.51
CA LYS A 289 -17.43 7.05 7.24
C LYS A 289 -17.91 6.79 8.66
N GLY A 290 -17.10 7.20 9.65
CA GLY A 290 -17.40 7.07 11.08
C GLY A 290 -17.27 5.66 11.67
N LEU A 291 -17.03 4.64 10.85
CA LEU A 291 -16.83 3.24 11.26
C LEU A 291 -15.74 2.58 10.41
N ASN A 292 -14.49 2.86 10.73
CA ASN A 292 -13.37 2.24 10.01
C ASN A 292 -13.22 0.75 10.38
N ILE A 293 -12.86 -0.06 9.39
CA ILE A 293 -12.58 -1.49 9.58
C ILE A 293 -11.10 -1.72 9.34
N PHE A 294 -10.43 -2.33 10.31
CA PHE A 294 -9.00 -2.55 10.30
C PHE A 294 -8.66 -4.04 10.38
N ASN A 295 -7.75 -4.50 9.55
CA ASN A 295 -7.07 -5.75 9.81
C ASN A 295 -6.40 -5.68 11.19
N THR A 296 -6.50 -6.74 11.99
CA THR A 296 -5.90 -6.82 13.33
C THR A 296 -4.42 -6.43 13.32
N ALA A 297 -3.67 -6.79 12.27
CA ALA A 297 -2.27 -6.44 12.12
C ALA A 297 -2.01 -4.93 11.95
N CYS A 298 -3.04 -4.14 11.65
CA CYS A 298 -2.96 -2.70 11.37
C CYS A 298 -3.51 -1.82 12.50
N VAL A 299 -4.01 -2.41 13.58
CA VAL A 299 -4.55 -1.67 14.73
C VAL A 299 -4.08 -2.18 16.08
N LEU A 300 -3.84 -3.49 16.22
CA LEU A 300 -3.41 -4.10 17.48
C LEU A 300 -1.90 -3.96 17.66
N SER A 301 -1.48 -3.37 18.77
CA SER A 301 -0.07 -3.17 19.08
C SER A 301 0.19 -3.20 20.56
N SER A 302 1.21 -3.99 20.96
CA SER A 302 1.79 -3.97 22.30
C SER A 302 3.30 -4.22 22.23
N PRO A 303 4.09 -3.75 23.20
CA PRO A 303 5.53 -3.98 23.22
C PRO A 303 5.93 -5.46 23.17
N GLU A 304 5.11 -6.32 23.77
CA GLU A 304 5.38 -7.76 23.88
C GLU A 304 5.12 -8.51 22.57
N THR A 305 4.15 -8.07 21.77
CA THR A 305 3.65 -8.81 20.60
C THR A 305 3.97 -8.14 19.27
N THR A 306 4.40 -6.87 19.28
CA THR A 306 4.54 -6.06 18.07
C THR A 306 5.93 -5.46 17.98
N THR A 307 6.60 -5.58 16.82
CA THR A 307 7.88 -4.92 16.57
C THR A 307 7.68 -3.40 16.42
N ASP A 308 8.74 -2.62 16.68
CA ASP A 308 8.70 -1.14 16.54
C ASP A 308 8.25 -0.71 15.13
N SER A 309 8.74 -1.38 14.10
CA SER A 309 8.36 -1.09 12.72
C SER A 309 6.85 -1.32 12.49
N ARG A 310 6.31 -2.45 12.97
CA ARG A 310 4.87 -2.74 12.86
C ARG A 310 4.03 -1.79 13.73
N SER A 311 4.47 -1.48 14.95
CA SER A 311 3.79 -0.52 15.82
C SER A 311 3.73 0.88 15.20
N PHE A 312 4.80 1.28 14.50
CA PHE A 312 4.83 2.54 13.77
C PHE A 312 3.91 2.50 12.53
N SER A 313 3.86 1.37 11.80
CA SER A 313 2.90 1.17 10.71
C SER A 313 1.45 1.28 11.18
N VAL A 314 1.12 0.78 12.40
CA VAL A 314 -0.22 0.94 12.99
C VAL A 314 -0.57 2.44 13.11
N LYS A 315 0.37 3.27 13.58
CA LYS A 315 0.14 4.73 13.71
C LYS A 315 -0.08 5.39 12.34
N SER A 316 0.73 5.04 11.35
CA SER A 316 0.62 5.55 9.97
C SER A 316 -0.71 5.16 9.31
N ILE A 317 -1.13 3.89 9.44
CA ILE A 317 -2.38 3.42 8.83
C ILE A 317 -3.60 4.04 9.51
N ILE A 318 -3.60 4.21 10.85
CA ILE A 318 -4.68 4.93 11.54
C ILE A 318 -4.76 6.38 11.08
N ALA A 319 -3.63 7.05 10.86
CA ALA A 319 -3.59 8.40 10.32
C ALA A 319 -4.13 8.43 8.89
N HIS A 320 -3.75 7.47 8.03
CA HIS A 320 -4.24 7.32 6.67
C HIS A 320 -5.77 7.25 6.62
N GLU A 321 -6.38 6.33 7.37
CA GLU A 321 -7.83 6.15 7.41
C GLU A 321 -8.54 7.37 8.02
N TYR A 322 -7.95 8.00 9.03
CA TYR A 322 -8.50 9.23 9.58
C TYR A 322 -8.46 10.38 8.56
N PHE A 323 -7.35 10.54 7.82
CA PHE A 323 -7.22 11.61 6.83
C PHE A 323 -8.16 11.47 5.65
N HIS A 324 -8.55 10.25 5.32
CA HIS A 324 -9.62 10.01 4.35
C HIS A 324 -10.94 10.68 4.71
N ASN A 325 -11.20 11.02 5.97
CA ASN A 325 -12.43 11.72 6.34
C ASN A 325 -12.67 12.98 5.48
N TRP A 326 -11.60 13.70 5.12
CA TRP A 326 -11.66 14.86 4.23
C TRP A 326 -11.24 14.51 2.80
N THR A 327 -10.20 13.71 2.61
CA THR A 327 -9.64 13.38 1.30
C THR A 327 -10.05 11.95 0.86
N GLY A 328 -11.33 11.79 0.57
CA GLY A 328 -11.99 10.53 0.18
C GLY A 328 -13.45 10.49 0.57
N ASN A 329 -13.81 10.88 1.82
CA ASN A 329 -15.17 10.79 2.31
C ASN A 329 -15.96 12.09 2.06
N ARG A 330 -15.48 13.24 2.54
CA ARG A 330 -16.12 14.55 2.32
C ARG A 330 -15.96 15.00 0.87
N ILE A 331 -14.79 14.83 0.29
CA ILE A 331 -14.53 15.02 -1.13
C ILE A 331 -14.11 13.66 -1.68
N THR A 332 -14.93 13.09 -2.54
CA THR A 332 -14.71 11.75 -3.09
C THR A 332 -14.34 11.78 -4.59
N CYS A 333 -13.97 10.64 -5.14
CA CYS A 333 -13.66 10.50 -6.56
C CYS A 333 -14.95 10.36 -7.39
N ARG A 334 -15.03 11.05 -8.56
CA ARG A 334 -16.17 10.99 -9.49
C ARG A 334 -16.39 9.58 -10.04
N ASP A 335 -15.32 8.88 -10.33
CA ASP A 335 -15.31 7.54 -10.87
C ASP A 335 -14.02 6.83 -10.42
N TRP A 336 -13.96 5.51 -10.55
CA TRP A 336 -12.82 4.73 -10.07
C TRP A 336 -11.50 5.05 -10.79
N PHE A 337 -11.53 5.68 -11.97
CA PHE A 337 -10.29 6.14 -12.61
C PHE A 337 -9.61 7.26 -11.81
N GLN A 338 -10.35 7.98 -10.98
CA GLN A 338 -9.85 9.04 -10.10
C GLN A 338 -9.34 8.52 -8.75
N LEU A 339 -9.19 7.19 -8.55
CA LEU A 339 -8.78 6.57 -7.28
C LEU A 339 -7.51 7.21 -6.69
N CYS A 340 -6.53 7.55 -7.54
CA CYS A 340 -5.30 8.24 -7.14
C CYS A 340 -5.54 9.61 -6.48
N LEU A 341 -6.69 10.23 -6.69
CA LEU A 341 -7.04 11.52 -6.09
C LEU A 341 -7.23 11.39 -4.58
N LYS A 342 -7.95 10.36 -4.13
CA LYS A 342 -8.10 10.12 -2.70
C LYS A 342 -6.86 9.44 -2.11
N GLU A 343 -6.35 8.40 -2.76
CA GLU A 343 -5.23 7.61 -2.23
C GLU A 343 -3.92 8.38 -2.26
N GLY A 344 -3.53 8.95 -3.40
CA GLY A 344 -2.26 9.68 -3.51
C GLY A 344 -2.18 10.88 -2.57
N PHE A 345 -3.26 11.64 -2.39
CA PHE A 345 -3.26 12.75 -1.45
C PHE A 345 -3.25 12.27 0.01
N THR A 346 -3.96 11.21 0.33
CA THR A 346 -3.98 10.67 1.69
C THR A 346 -2.66 10.00 2.06
N VAL A 347 -2.01 9.25 1.16
CA VAL A 347 -0.66 8.70 1.38
C VAL A 347 0.36 9.82 1.59
N TYR A 348 0.33 10.90 0.80
CA TYR A 348 1.19 12.06 1.06
C TYR A 348 0.99 12.64 2.45
N ARG A 349 -0.24 12.69 2.95
CA ARG A 349 -0.58 13.21 4.28
C ARG A 349 -0.11 12.28 5.39
N ASP A 350 -0.32 10.96 5.25
CA ASP A 350 0.13 10.00 6.26
C ASP A 350 1.65 9.88 6.32
N GLN A 351 2.37 9.97 5.19
CA GLN A 351 3.83 10.05 5.13
C GLN A 351 4.33 11.33 5.81
N SER A 352 3.64 12.47 5.63
CA SER A 352 3.98 13.73 6.28
C SER A 352 3.74 13.67 7.80
N PHE A 353 2.62 13.10 8.23
CA PHE A 353 2.34 12.82 9.64
C PHE A 353 3.41 11.91 10.25
N SER A 354 3.75 10.83 9.58
CA SER A 354 4.76 9.86 10.01
C SER A 354 6.15 10.49 10.15
N ALA A 355 6.52 11.38 9.22
CA ALA A 355 7.77 12.15 9.27
C ALA A 355 7.83 13.07 10.49
N ASP A 356 6.71 13.69 10.90
CA ASP A 356 6.62 14.52 12.09
C ASP A 356 6.66 13.71 13.40
N GLN A 357 6.30 12.41 13.37
CA GLN A 357 6.29 11.53 14.54
C GLN A 357 7.62 10.79 14.79
N GLN A 358 8.58 10.86 13.85
CA GLN A 358 9.90 10.23 13.99
C GLN A 358 10.99 11.01 13.23
N SER A 359 12.06 10.33 12.80
CA SER A 359 13.07 10.93 11.91
C SER A 359 12.47 11.08 10.50
N SER A 360 12.33 12.33 10.05
CA SER A 360 11.83 12.63 8.70
C SER A 360 12.69 12.01 7.60
N ALA A 361 14.01 11.94 7.83
CA ALA A 361 14.95 11.31 6.91
C ALA A 361 14.69 9.80 6.78
N VAL A 362 14.45 9.12 7.92
CA VAL A 362 14.16 7.67 7.91
C VAL A 362 12.81 7.39 7.28
N GLN A 363 11.79 8.20 7.59
CA GLN A 363 10.49 8.05 6.91
C GLN A 363 10.65 8.20 5.40
N ARG A 364 11.38 9.23 4.95
CA ARG A 364 11.62 9.42 3.52
C ARG A 364 12.40 8.27 2.89
N ILE A 365 13.35 7.67 3.60
CA ILE A 365 14.07 6.47 3.15
C ILE A 365 13.10 5.31 2.96
N ASP A 366 12.20 5.06 3.91
CA ASP A 366 11.22 3.97 3.86
C ASP A 366 10.22 4.15 2.71
N ASP A 367 9.70 5.38 2.50
CA ASP A 367 8.83 5.73 1.38
C ASP A 367 9.52 5.45 0.04
N VAL A 368 10.76 5.94 -0.13
CA VAL A 368 11.50 5.79 -1.39
C VAL A 368 11.96 4.35 -1.63
N ALA A 369 12.33 3.61 -0.57
CA ALA A 369 12.65 2.19 -0.69
C ALA A 369 11.42 1.39 -1.18
N THR A 370 10.24 1.66 -0.62
CA THR A 370 8.97 1.06 -1.07
C THR A 370 8.67 1.41 -2.53
N LEU A 371 8.77 2.69 -2.89
CA LEU A 371 8.55 3.16 -4.25
C LEU A 371 9.47 2.45 -5.26
N ARG A 372 10.77 2.34 -4.95
CA ARG A 372 11.76 1.69 -5.84
C ARG A 372 11.59 0.19 -5.93
N ALA A 373 11.31 -0.48 -4.80
CA ALA A 373 11.16 -1.92 -4.77
C ALA A 373 9.91 -2.40 -5.51
N HIS A 374 8.82 -1.63 -5.49
CA HIS A 374 7.51 -2.03 -6.03
C HIS A 374 7.08 -1.19 -7.23
N GLN A 375 6.98 0.13 -7.09
CA GLN A 375 6.42 0.99 -8.12
C GLN A 375 7.36 1.14 -9.34
N PHE A 376 8.66 1.33 -9.14
CA PHE A 376 9.61 1.36 -10.26
C PHE A 376 9.64 0.01 -11.01
N ALA A 377 9.41 -1.09 -10.30
CA ALA A 377 9.27 -2.40 -10.90
C ALA A 377 7.99 -2.53 -11.74
N GLU A 378 6.86 -1.98 -11.28
CA GLU A 378 5.63 -1.88 -12.09
C GLU A 378 5.90 -1.09 -13.37
N ASP A 379 6.45 0.12 -13.27
CA ASP A 379 6.77 0.99 -14.41
C ASP A 379 7.78 0.38 -15.39
N ALA A 380 8.69 -0.47 -14.91
CA ALA A 380 9.69 -1.13 -15.76
C ALA A 380 9.17 -2.38 -16.46
N GLY A 381 8.07 -2.95 -15.98
CA GLY A 381 7.52 -4.25 -16.36
C GLY A 381 6.29 -4.18 -17.27
N PRO A 382 5.63 -5.33 -17.46
CA PRO A 382 4.39 -5.45 -18.22
C PRO A 382 3.17 -4.85 -17.49
N LEU A 383 3.28 -4.58 -16.19
CA LEU A 383 2.24 -3.94 -15.37
C LEU A 383 2.25 -2.41 -15.47
N ALA A 384 3.14 -1.80 -16.27
CA ALA A 384 3.25 -0.36 -16.41
C ALA A 384 1.94 0.28 -16.85
N HIS A 385 1.44 1.23 -16.08
CA HIS A 385 0.22 1.99 -16.35
C HIS A 385 0.32 3.41 -15.80
N PRO A 386 -0.49 4.38 -16.29
CA PRO A 386 -0.54 5.72 -15.72
C PRO A 386 -1.05 5.71 -14.28
N VAL A 387 -0.71 6.72 -13.49
CA VAL A 387 -1.27 6.94 -12.13
C VAL A 387 -2.80 7.06 -12.18
N ARG A 388 -3.33 7.66 -13.25
CA ARG A 388 -4.75 7.63 -13.61
C ARG A 388 -4.95 6.78 -14.87
N PRO A 389 -5.17 5.46 -14.74
CA PRO A 389 -5.44 4.59 -15.88
C PRO A 389 -6.71 5.02 -16.62
N GLU A 390 -6.80 4.65 -17.92
CA GLU A 390 -7.96 5.01 -18.74
C GLU A 390 -8.92 3.86 -19.01
N SER A 391 -8.57 2.67 -18.52
CA SER A 391 -9.42 1.48 -18.67
C SER A 391 -9.08 0.38 -17.67
N PHE A 392 -10.08 -0.43 -17.30
CA PHE A 392 -9.92 -1.64 -16.48
C PHE A 392 -10.94 -2.72 -16.89
N VAL A 393 -10.68 -3.94 -16.44
CA VAL A 393 -11.62 -5.08 -16.49
C VAL A 393 -12.15 -5.34 -15.08
N GLU A 394 -11.23 -5.45 -14.10
CA GLU A 394 -11.53 -5.66 -12.69
C GLU A 394 -10.93 -4.53 -11.84
N ILE A 395 -11.80 -3.75 -11.19
CA ILE A 395 -11.38 -2.57 -10.44
C ILE A 395 -10.48 -2.89 -9.24
N ASN A 396 -10.62 -4.05 -8.61
CA ASN A 396 -9.74 -4.46 -7.51
C ASN A 396 -8.26 -4.52 -7.91
N ASN A 397 -7.96 -4.71 -9.20
CA ASN A 397 -6.59 -4.72 -9.72
C ASN A 397 -5.98 -3.31 -9.89
N PHE A 398 -6.75 -2.24 -9.67
CA PHE A 398 -6.30 -0.84 -9.70
C PHE A 398 -5.60 -0.36 -8.42
N TYR A 399 -5.70 -1.11 -7.34
CA TYR A 399 -5.09 -0.79 -6.06
C TYR A 399 -3.60 -1.13 -6.10
N THR A 400 -2.86 -0.38 -6.91
CA THR A 400 -1.44 -0.61 -7.25
C THR A 400 -0.53 0.40 -6.55
N THR A 401 0.76 0.07 -6.40
CA THR A 401 1.75 1.02 -5.88
C THR A 401 1.90 2.26 -6.79
N THR A 402 1.59 2.15 -8.07
CA THR A 402 1.55 3.31 -8.98
C THR A 402 0.44 4.29 -8.60
N VAL A 403 -0.76 3.82 -8.28
CA VAL A 403 -1.89 4.69 -7.88
C VAL A 403 -1.63 5.34 -6.52
N TYR A 404 -1.13 4.60 -5.55
CA TYR A 404 -0.89 5.03 -4.17
C TYR A 404 0.41 5.83 -4.03
N GLU A 405 1.55 5.18 -4.20
CA GLU A 405 2.86 5.75 -3.89
C GLU A 405 3.31 6.79 -4.93
N LYS A 406 3.22 6.47 -6.23
CA LYS A 406 3.53 7.47 -7.26
C LYS A 406 2.50 8.59 -7.26
N GLY A 407 1.23 8.31 -6.94
CA GLY A 407 0.20 9.31 -6.70
C GLY A 407 0.61 10.30 -5.60
N ALA A 408 1.11 9.81 -4.47
CA ALA A 408 1.62 10.62 -3.37
C ALA A 408 2.85 11.44 -3.77
N GLU A 409 3.77 10.86 -4.57
CA GLU A 409 4.95 11.57 -5.07
C GLU A 409 4.58 12.74 -5.99
N ILE A 410 3.50 12.64 -6.78
CA ILE A 410 3.01 13.78 -7.57
C ILE A 410 2.54 14.91 -6.65
N VAL A 411 1.78 14.59 -5.61
CA VAL A 411 1.34 15.60 -4.63
C VAL A 411 2.55 16.23 -3.93
N ARG A 412 3.56 15.42 -3.55
CA ARG A 412 4.82 15.91 -2.96
C ARG A 412 5.58 16.85 -3.90
N MET A 413 5.70 16.52 -5.18
CA MET A 413 6.32 17.40 -6.17
C MET A 413 5.61 18.75 -6.29
N ILE A 414 4.28 18.74 -6.28
CA ILE A 414 3.46 19.97 -6.28
C ILE A 414 3.71 20.78 -5.00
N ALA A 415 3.69 20.12 -3.83
CA ALA A 415 3.96 20.77 -2.55
C ALA A 415 5.37 21.39 -2.51
N ASN A 416 6.40 20.67 -2.99
CA ASN A 416 7.77 21.17 -3.10
C ASN A 416 7.90 22.36 -4.06
N THR A 417 7.15 22.33 -5.15
CA THR A 417 7.17 23.41 -6.16
C THR A 417 6.49 24.68 -5.63
N LEU A 418 5.35 24.54 -4.95
CA LEU A 418 4.59 25.66 -4.39
C LEU A 418 5.20 26.22 -3.09
N GLY A 419 5.89 25.39 -2.33
CA GLY A 419 6.27 25.66 -0.95
C GLY A 419 5.07 25.61 0.02
N PRO A 420 5.32 25.51 1.33
CA PRO A 420 4.30 25.16 2.32
C PRO A 420 3.11 26.15 2.37
N ASP A 421 3.36 27.44 2.33
CA ASP A 421 2.31 28.46 2.43
C ASP A 421 1.35 28.45 1.23
N ASN A 422 1.87 28.27 0.01
CA ASN A 422 1.05 28.25 -1.18
C ASN A 422 0.36 26.91 -1.37
N PHE A 423 0.99 25.80 -1.00
CA PHE A 423 0.36 24.50 -0.98
C PHE A 423 -0.83 24.48 -0.02
N ARG A 424 -0.67 25.03 1.20
CA ARG A 424 -1.77 25.17 2.15
C ARG A 424 -2.94 26.01 1.59
N LYS A 425 -2.68 27.14 0.91
CA LYS A 425 -3.73 27.94 0.26
C LYS A 425 -4.47 27.13 -0.82
N GLY A 426 -3.72 26.36 -1.60
CA GLY A 426 -4.30 25.50 -2.65
C GLY A 426 -5.21 24.40 -2.07
N THR A 427 -4.76 23.72 -1.01
CA THR A 427 -5.56 22.70 -0.32
C THR A 427 -6.78 23.29 0.40
N ASP A 428 -6.66 24.46 1.05
CA ASP A 428 -7.83 25.15 1.61
C ASP A 428 -8.86 25.52 0.55
N GLU A 429 -8.41 25.94 -0.66
CA GLU A 429 -9.30 26.21 -1.78
C GLU A 429 -9.94 24.93 -2.34
N TYR A 430 -9.21 23.81 -2.39
CA TYR A 430 -9.76 22.51 -2.76
C TYR A 430 -10.91 22.09 -1.84
N PHE A 431 -10.69 22.13 -0.53
CA PHE A 431 -11.73 21.84 0.45
C PHE A 431 -12.93 22.79 0.36
N ARG A 432 -12.68 24.08 0.16
CA ARG A 432 -13.74 25.09 0.05
C ARG A 432 -14.60 24.91 -1.20
N ARG A 433 -14.01 24.51 -2.35
CA ARG A 433 -14.75 24.36 -3.61
C ARG A 433 -15.56 23.08 -3.66
N TYR A 434 -15.02 22.01 -3.12
CA TYR A 434 -15.45 20.66 -3.47
C TYR A 434 -16.00 19.85 -2.29
N ASP A 435 -16.14 20.43 -1.11
CA ASP A 435 -16.75 19.77 0.05
C ASP A 435 -18.14 19.21 -0.30
N GLY A 436 -18.38 17.92 -0.01
CA GLY A 436 -19.62 17.21 -0.31
C GLY A 436 -19.80 16.82 -1.79
N GLN A 437 -18.72 16.83 -2.60
CA GLN A 437 -18.78 16.54 -4.03
C GLN A 437 -17.88 15.37 -4.43
N ALA A 438 -18.21 14.76 -5.57
CA ALA A 438 -17.39 13.77 -6.28
C ALA A 438 -16.65 14.44 -7.44
N VAL A 439 -15.32 14.42 -7.43
CA VAL A 439 -14.48 15.27 -8.27
C VAL A 439 -13.39 14.50 -9.02
N THR A 440 -12.64 15.20 -9.89
CA THR A 440 -11.58 14.66 -10.73
C THR A 440 -10.19 15.18 -10.32
N VAL A 441 -9.14 14.56 -10.85
CA VAL A 441 -7.76 15.05 -10.72
C VAL A 441 -7.60 16.47 -11.26
N GLU A 442 -8.29 16.80 -12.36
CA GLU A 442 -8.29 18.14 -12.94
C GLU A 442 -8.86 19.20 -11.98
N ASP A 443 -9.91 18.85 -11.23
CA ASP A 443 -10.49 19.74 -10.20
C ASP A 443 -9.49 20.01 -9.06
N PHE A 444 -8.76 18.99 -8.63
CA PHE A 444 -7.70 19.10 -7.63
C PHE A 444 -6.57 20.03 -8.10
N LEU A 445 -6.02 19.78 -9.28
CA LEU A 445 -4.97 20.62 -9.85
C LEU A 445 -5.43 22.07 -10.06
N SER A 446 -6.67 22.28 -10.50
CA SER A 446 -7.26 23.62 -10.65
C SER A 446 -7.36 24.38 -9.31
N ALA A 447 -7.63 23.67 -8.20
CA ALA A 447 -7.63 24.31 -6.90
C ALA A 447 -6.20 24.67 -6.43
N LEU A 448 -5.22 23.80 -6.68
CA LEU A 448 -3.82 24.06 -6.31
C LEU A 448 -3.15 25.12 -7.18
N SER A 449 -3.61 25.31 -8.41
CA SER A 449 -3.03 26.26 -9.37
C SER A 449 -3.33 27.73 -9.08
N ILE A 450 -4.12 28.05 -8.05
CA ILE A 450 -4.51 29.45 -7.71
C ILE A 450 -3.32 30.37 -7.42
N THR A 451 -2.19 29.82 -6.98
CA THR A 451 -0.96 30.56 -6.66
C THR A 451 0.10 30.44 -7.76
N ASP A 452 0.06 29.39 -8.58
CA ASP A 452 0.94 29.17 -9.72
C ASP A 452 0.23 28.31 -10.78
N SER A 453 -0.09 28.91 -11.95
CA SER A 453 -0.79 28.22 -13.05
C SER A 453 0.00 27.06 -13.67
N LYS A 454 1.32 26.97 -13.46
CA LYS A 454 2.13 25.85 -13.94
C LYS A 454 1.81 24.52 -13.25
N ILE A 455 1.08 24.56 -12.14
CA ILE A 455 0.64 23.33 -11.45
C ILE A 455 -0.31 22.50 -12.31
N GLU A 456 -1.07 23.12 -13.22
CA GLU A 456 -1.91 22.40 -14.17
C GLU A 456 -1.12 21.47 -15.11
N ASP A 457 0.16 21.79 -15.41
CA ASP A 457 1.03 20.96 -16.26
C ASP A 457 1.37 19.60 -15.60
N PHE A 458 1.20 19.48 -14.26
CA PHE A 458 1.40 18.20 -13.56
C PHE A 458 0.35 17.14 -13.93
N ILE A 459 -0.71 17.49 -14.67
CA ILE A 459 -1.67 16.51 -15.20
C ILE A 459 -0.99 15.44 -16.07
N ASP A 460 0.11 15.77 -16.75
CA ASP A 460 0.85 14.82 -17.57
C ASP A 460 1.53 13.70 -16.74
N TRP A 461 1.84 13.94 -15.46
CA TRP A 461 2.30 12.91 -14.53
C TRP A 461 1.21 11.86 -14.22
N TYR A 462 -0.06 12.27 -14.20
CA TYR A 462 -1.19 11.36 -13.99
C TYR A 462 -1.53 10.54 -15.25
N ARG A 463 -1.18 11.03 -16.43
CA ARG A 463 -1.57 10.43 -17.72
C ARG A 463 -0.46 9.60 -18.37
N GLN A 464 0.79 9.88 -18.07
CA GLN A 464 1.94 9.22 -18.69
C GLN A 464 2.51 8.12 -17.80
N PRO A 465 2.57 6.84 -18.29
CA PRO A 465 3.21 5.75 -17.57
C PRO A 465 4.73 5.81 -17.69
N GLY A 466 5.43 5.09 -16.82
CA GLY A 466 6.88 4.94 -16.82
C GLY A 466 7.60 5.93 -15.90
N THR A 467 8.80 5.54 -15.49
CA THR A 467 9.68 6.32 -14.61
C THR A 467 10.68 7.10 -15.45
N PRO A 468 10.73 8.46 -15.35
CA PRO A 468 11.73 9.25 -16.05
C PRO A 468 13.13 8.96 -15.55
N VAL A 469 14.10 8.97 -16.49
CA VAL A 469 15.53 9.00 -16.21
C VAL A 469 16.01 10.42 -16.39
N VAL A 470 16.51 11.04 -15.33
CA VAL A 470 17.18 12.34 -15.38
C VAL A 470 18.68 12.12 -15.49
N SER A 471 19.29 12.57 -16.59
CA SER A 471 20.73 12.50 -16.79
C SER A 471 21.32 13.91 -16.76
N GLY A 472 22.54 14.05 -16.26
CA GLY A 472 23.16 15.36 -16.19
C GLY A 472 24.66 15.35 -15.92
N HIS A 473 25.25 16.54 -16.16
CA HIS A 473 26.64 16.83 -15.87
C HIS A 473 26.79 18.30 -15.45
N GLN A 474 27.97 18.64 -14.90
CA GLN A 474 28.31 20.01 -14.56
C GLN A 474 29.55 20.47 -15.34
N ASP A 475 29.61 21.79 -15.59
CA ASP A 475 30.79 22.47 -16.07
C ASP A 475 31.08 23.67 -15.17
N TYR A 476 32.32 23.78 -14.67
CA TYR A 476 32.75 24.89 -13.84
C TYR A 476 33.83 25.73 -14.49
N ASP A 477 33.56 27.04 -14.69
CA ASP A 477 34.55 28.01 -15.16
C ASP A 477 35.10 28.81 -13.98
N SER A 478 36.33 28.49 -13.60
CA SER A 478 37.03 29.17 -12.50
C SER A 478 37.36 30.65 -12.79
N ALA A 479 37.46 31.06 -14.05
CA ALA A 479 37.76 32.45 -14.42
C ALA A 479 36.56 33.36 -14.26
N THR A 480 35.35 32.88 -14.53
CA THR A 480 34.09 33.61 -14.39
C THR A 480 33.36 33.27 -13.08
N GLN A 481 33.84 32.24 -12.34
CA GLN A 481 33.18 31.71 -11.14
C GLN A 481 31.72 31.29 -11.39
N ILE A 482 31.50 30.71 -12.57
CA ILE A 482 30.19 30.22 -12.98
C ILE A 482 30.19 28.71 -13.00
N LEU A 483 29.20 28.10 -12.30
CA LEU A 483 28.84 26.70 -12.45
C LEU A 483 27.60 26.57 -13.35
N THR A 484 27.69 25.67 -14.31
CA THR A 484 26.56 25.30 -15.19
C THR A 484 26.20 23.85 -14.95
N ILE A 485 24.94 23.56 -14.67
CA ILE A 485 24.39 22.21 -14.56
C ILE A 485 23.44 21.99 -15.74
N THR A 486 23.74 21.02 -16.59
CA THR A 486 22.87 20.63 -17.70
C THR A 486 22.18 19.33 -17.32
N LEU A 487 20.84 19.34 -17.31
CA LEU A 487 19.98 18.18 -17.04
C LEU A 487 19.17 17.84 -18.29
N SER A 488 18.95 16.56 -18.52
CA SER A 488 18.06 16.03 -19.55
C SER A 488 17.15 14.95 -18.96
N GLN A 489 15.95 14.81 -19.52
CA GLN A 489 14.99 13.77 -19.09
C GLN A 489 14.58 12.89 -20.26
N GLN A 490 14.38 11.61 -19.98
CA GLN A 490 13.86 10.63 -20.91
C GLN A 490 13.01 9.61 -20.18
N THR A 491 11.81 9.34 -20.70
CA THR A 491 10.94 8.27 -20.22
C THR A 491 10.86 7.16 -21.26
N ARG A 492 10.86 5.91 -20.83
CA ARG A 492 10.68 4.75 -21.71
C ARG A 492 9.26 4.77 -22.29
N HIS A 493 9.12 4.52 -23.59
CA HIS A 493 7.81 4.31 -24.21
C HIS A 493 7.20 2.99 -23.72
N VAL A 494 5.97 3.05 -23.24
CA VAL A 494 5.18 1.88 -22.83
C VAL A 494 4.21 1.54 -23.98
N ALA A 495 4.18 0.26 -24.37
CA ALA A 495 3.32 -0.19 -25.46
C ALA A 495 1.84 0.08 -25.15
N GLY A 496 1.08 0.54 -26.15
CA GLY A 496 -0.33 0.88 -25.98
C GLY A 496 -0.61 2.31 -25.50
N PHE A 497 0.42 3.09 -25.18
CA PHE A 497 0.31 4.49 -24.77
C PHE A 497 0.98 5.44 -25.79
N ASP A 498 0.68 6.73 -25.71
CA ASP A 498 1.33 7.76 -26.53
C ASP A 498 2.84 7.84 -26.26
N ALA A 499 3.58 8.41 -27.20
CA ALA A 499 4.99 8.70 -27.03
C ALA A 499 5.19 9.67 -25.83
N PRO A 500 6.14 9.37 -24.92
CA PRO A 500 6.34 10.18 -23.73
C PRO A 500 6.79 11.59 -24.06
N LYS A 501 6.27 12.56 -23.30
CA LYS A 501 6.63 13.98 -23.34
C LYS A 501 7.52 14.33 -22.15
N PRO A 502 8.28 15.44 -22.21
CA PRO A 502 8.93 16.01 -21.04
C PRO A 502 7.89 16.34 -19.95
N LEU A 503 8.21 15.97 -18.71
CA LEU A 503 7.39 16.22 -17.52
C LEU A 503 8.01 17.35 -16.69
N PRO A 504 7.22 18.13 -15.91
CA PRO A 504 7.76 19.07 -14.94
C PRO A 504 8.38 18.30 -13.77
N ILE A 505 9.72 18.35 -13.64
CA ILE A 505 10.49 17.63 -12.62
C ILE A 505 11.18 18.64 -11.70
N PRO A 506 10.75 18.79 -10.44
CA PRO A 506 11.44 19.61 -9.45
C PRO A 506 12.69 18.88 -8.95
N VAL A 507 13.88 19.48 -9.14
CA VAL A 507 15.17 18.94 -8.73
C VAL A 507 15.75 19.82 -7.61
N ALA A 508 15.55 19.42 -6.37
CA ALA A 508 16.14 20.10 -5.22
C ALA A 508 17.68 19.92 -5.25
N THR A 509 18.39 21.03 -5.23
CA THR A 509 19.83 21.07 -5.50
C THR A 509 20.57 21.87 -4.45
N ALA A 510 21.70 21.33 -3.96
CA ALA A 510 22.67 22.08 -3.15
C ALA A 510 24.08 21.96 -3.71
N LEU A 511 24.86 23.01 -3.52
CA LEU A 511 26.28 23.09 -3.89
C LEU A 511 27.11 23.10 -2.60
N PHE A 512 28.10 22.20 -2.51
CA PHE A 512 29.01 22.11 -1.37
C PHE A 512 30.42 22.52 -1.74
N ASP A 513 31.04 23.35 -0.91
CA ASP A 513 32.47 23.68 -1.03
C ASP A 513 33.33 22.48 -0.62
N LYS A 514 34.21 22.02 -1.48
CA LYS A 514 35.05 20.80 -1.28
C LYS A 514 36.03 20.90 -0.11
N GLU A 515 36.43 22.11 0.29
CA GLU A 515 37.43 22.30 1.36
C GLU A 515 36.77 22.35 2.74
N SER A 516 35.65 23.09 2.86
CA SER A 516 35.00 23.33 4.13
C SER A 516 33.82 22.38 4.41
N GLY A 517 33.25 21.73 3.39
CA GLY A 517 32.00 20.98 3.49
C GLY A 517 30.75 21.86 3.64
N ALA A 518 30.89 23.18 3.56
CA ALA A 518 29.77 24.12 3.72
C ALA A 518 28.91 24.20 2.46
N ILE A 519 27.59 24.37 2.65
CA ILE A 519 26.66 24.67 1.55
C ILE A 519 26.88 26.11 1.09
N VAL A 520 27.16 26.31 -0.21
CA VAL A 520 27.37 27.64 -0.82
C VAL A 520 26.16 28.12 -1.61
N ALA A 521 25.28 27.22 -2.02
CA ALA A 521 24.00 27.59 -2.66
C ALA A 521 22.99 26.44 -2.55
N GLU A 522 21.72 26.79 -2.42
CA GLU A 522 20.58 25.87 -2.51
C GLU A 522 19.51 26.44 -3.43
N ARG A 523 18.93 25.58 -4.30
CA ARG A 523 17.88 26.02 -5.22
C ARG A 523 17.03 24.82 -5.68
N MET A 524 15.70 25.03 -5.81
CA MET A 524 14.83 24.15 -6.56
C MET A 524 14.96 24.46 -8.04
N LEU A 525 15.42 23.50 -8.86
CA LEU A 525 15.47 23.58 -10.31
C LEU A 525 14.21 22.91 -10.87
N LEU A 526 13.52 23.54 -11.80
CA LEU A 526 12.40 22.93 -12.50
C LEU A 526 12.85 22.52 -13.91
N LEU A 527 13.00 21.20 -14.12
CA LEU A 527 13.29 20.63 -15.44
C LEU A 527 11.98 20.31 -16.15
N ASP A 528 11.52 21.23 -17.02
CA ASP A 528 10.26 21.11 -17.78
C ASP A 528 10.48 20.93 -19.30
N GLN A 529 11.72 20.78 -19.73
CA GLN A 529 12.12 20.52 -21.10
C GLN A 529 12.91 19.22 -21.22
N ALA A 530 13.03 18.68 -22.45
CA ALA A 530 13.82 17.48 -22.70
C ALA A 530 15.29 17.64 -22.27
N THR A 531 15.84 18.88 -22.40
CA THR A 531 17.17 19.25 -21.91
C THR A 531 17.15 20.72 -21.50
N GLN A 532 17.74 21.03 -20.35
CA GLN A 532 17.77 22.39 -19.82
C GLN A 532 19.06 22.65 -19.04
N THR A 533 19.57 23.87 -19.12
CA THR A 533 20.80 24.28 -18.45
C THR A 533 20.49 25.31 -17.38
N PHE A 534 21.05 25.12 -16.19
CA PHE A 534 20.91 25.98 -15.02
C PHE A 534 22.27 26.56 -14.62
N THR A 535 22.31 27.86 -14.37
CA THR A 535 23.53 28.59 -14.04
C THR A 535 23.51 29.06 -12.59
N PHE A 536 24.67 28.91 -11.93
CA PHE A 536 24.98 29.46 -10.60
C PHE A 536 26.18 30.40 -10.73
N GLU A 537 26.00 31.63 -10.34
CA GLU A 537 27.03 32.70 -10.40
C GLU A 537 27.72 32.85 -9.03
N ASN A 538 28.93 33.41 -9.03
CA ASN A 538 29.72 33.67 -7.82
C ASN A 538 30.08 32.39 -7.03
N VAL A 539 30.30 31.28 -7.74
CA VAL A 539 30.81 30.03 -7.18
C VAL A 539 32.33 30.10 -7.14
N VAL A 540 32.91 30.32 -5.95
CA VAL A 540 34.35 30.66 -5.78
C VAL A 540 35.29 29.48 -6.13
N SER A 541 34.89 28.26 -5.82
CA SER A 541 35.61 27.02 -6.10
C SER A 541 34.68 25.99 -6.76
N GLU A 542 35.24 25.03 -7.48
CA GLU A 542 34.41 23.92 -8.05
C GLU A 542 33.73 23.13 -6.92
N PRO A 543 32.39 23.13 -6.86
CA PRO A 543 31.67 22.50 -5.77
C PRO A 543 31.39 21.02 -6.04
N VAL A 544 31.03 20.27 -4.97
CA VAL A 544 30.29 19.02 -5.09
C VAL A 544 28.80 19.34 -5.14
N VAL A 545 28.10 18.80 -6.13
CA VAL A 545 26.66 19.04 -6.36
C VAL A 545 25.86 17.90 -5.73
N SER A 546 24.85 18.22 -4.89
CA SER A 546 23.86 17.28 -4.40
C SER A 546 22.53 17.53 -5.13
N LEU A 547 22.01 16.52 -5.82
CA LEU A 547 20.78 16.60 -6.62
C LEU A 547 19.67 15.72 -6.04
N LEU A 548 18.43 16.05 -6.38
CA LEU A 548 17.22 15.36 -5.92
C LEU A 548 17.18 15.22 -4.39
N ARG A 549 17.56 16.29 -3.69
CA ARG A 549 17.56 16.29 -2.23
C ARG A 549 16.17 15.99 -1.72
N ASP A 550 16.11 15.13 -0.69
CA ASP A 550 14.88 14.59 -0.14
C ASP A 550 14.01 13.85 -1.18
N PHE A 551 14.65 13.32 -2.22
CA PHE A 551 13.98 12.68 -3.37
C PHE A 551 12.86 13.55 -3.93
N SER A 552 13.20 14.77 -4.35
CA SER A 552 12.23 15.80 -4.74
C SER A 552 11.34 15.44 -5.94
N ALA A 553 11.64 14.35 -6.67
CA ALA A 553 10.81 13.79 -7.72
C ALA A 553 11.04 12.28 -7.88
N PRO A 554 10.00 11.48 -8.28
CA PRO A 554 10.08 10.02 -8.47
C PRO A 554 10.75 9.67 -9.80
N VAL A 555 12.06 9.88 -9.87
CA VAL A 555 12.88 9.67 -11.08
C VAL A 555 14.13 8.85 -10.77
N GLN A 556 14.70 8.25 -11.80
CA GLN A 556 16.04 7.69 -11.74
C GLN A 556 17.06 8.78 -12.07
N LEU A 557 18.11 8.93 -11.24
CA LEU A 557 19.18 9.90 -11.47
C LEU A 557 20.42 9.22 -12.05
N ASN A 558 20.86 9.69 -13.21
CA ASN A 558 22.10 9.34 -13.86
C ASN A 558 22.97 10.60 -14.00
N TYR A 559 23.73 10.91 -12.96
CA TYR A 559 24.62 12.07 -12.92
C TYR A 559 26.08 11.61 -12.85
N ASP A 560 26.99 12.38 -13.45
CA ASP A 560 28.42 12.04 -13.59
C ASP A 560 29.20 12.29 -12.30
N TYR A 561 28.73 11.72 -11.19
CA TYR A 561 29.47 11.76 -9.93
C TYR A 561 30.72 10.90 -9.99
N GLN A 562 31.82 11.41 -9.44
CA GLN A 562 32.97 10.56 -9.08
C GLN A 562 32.67 9.87 -7.73
N ASP A 563 33.34 8.72 -7.48
CA ASP A 563 33.12 7.99 -6.22
C ASP A 563 33.58 8.82 -5.00
N GLU A 564 34.59 9.66 -5.17
CA GLU A 564 35.07 10.61 -4.17
C GLU A 564 34.05 11.70 -3.85
N ASP A 565 33.26 12.16 -4.84
CA ASP A 565 32.17 13.13 -4.61
C ASP A 565 31.04 12.49 -3.80
N LEU A 566 30.67 11.22 -4.09
CA LEU A 566 29.69 10.48 -3.32
C LEU A 566 30.17 10.24 -1.87
N ALA A 567 31.42 9.85 -1.68
CA ALA A 567 32.02 9.69 -0.36
C ALA A 567 32.07 11.03 0.42
N PHE A 568 32.35 12.14 -0.26
CA PHE A 568 32.31 13.48 0.33
C PHE A 568 30.86 13.83 0.77
N LEU A 569 29.86 13.61 -0.07
CA LEU A 569 28.46 13.87 0.26
C LEU A 569 27.99 12.99 1.45
N LEU A 570 28.40 11.73 1.54
CA LEU A 570 28.10 10.89 2.71
C LEU A 570 28.56 11.56 4.02
N GLN A 571 29.69 12.27 4.00
CA GLN A 571 30.24 12.90 5.19
C GLN A 571 29.65 14.28 5.48
N TYR A 572 29.41 15.12 4.45
CA TYR A 572 29.10 16.55 4.62
C TYR A 572 27.66 16.94 4.28
N GLU A 573 26.88 16.07 3.57
CA GLU A 573 25.47 16.35 3.29
C GLU A 573 24.67 16.44 4.61
N ASN A 574 23.86 17.50 4.74
CA ASN A 574 23.03 17.71 5.93
C ASN A 574 21.59 17.16 5.78
N ASN A 575 21.20 16.74 4.57
CA ASN A 575 19.95 16.01 4.32
C ASN A 575 20.17 14.52 4.59
N GLY A 576 19.50 13.96 5.60
CA GLY A 576 19.69 12.58 6.02
C GLY A 576 19.28 11.56 4.95
N PHE A 577 18.24 11.84 4.15
CA PHE A 577 17.88 11.01 3.00
C PHE A 577 19.04 10.98 1.98
N ASN A 578 19.63 12.12 1.62
CA ASN A 578 20.71 12.17 0.64
C ASN A 578 21.99 11.48 1.17
N ARG A 579 22.27 11.54 2.46
CA ARG A 579 23.38 10.74 3.06
C ARG A 579 23.18 9.23 2.78
N TRP A 580 21.98 8.72 3.00
CA TRP A 580 21.63 7.34 2.66
C TRP A 580 21.68 7.10 1.14
N GLN A 581 21.12 8.02 0.35
CA GLN A 581 21.06 7.89 -1.11
C GLN A 581 22.44 7.73 -1.76
N VAL A 582 23.45 8.47 -1.31
CA VAL A 582 24.80 8.37 -1.90
C VAL A 582 25.47 7.05 -1.54
N THR A 583 25.17 6.44 -0.37
CA THR A 583 25.63 5.07 -0.07
C THR A 583 24.99 4.07 -1.00
N GLN A 584 23.68 4.19 -1.26
CA GLN A 584 22.97 3.32 -2.21
C GLN A 584 23.55 3.46 -3.64
N MET A 585 23.92 4.68 -4.05
CA MET A 585 24.57 4.90 -5.35
C MET A 585 25.95 4.22 -5.43
N LEU A 586 26.79 4.33 -4.41
CA LEU A 586 28.08 3.63 -4.33
C LEU A 586 27.89 2.11 -4.35
N VAL A 587 26.98 1.58 -3.53
CA VAL A 587 26.67 0.15 -3.45
C VAL A 587 26.15 -0.39 -4.79
N ASN A 588 25.22 0.31 -5.45
CA ASN A 588 24.73 -0.08 -6.78
C ASN A 588 25.83 -0.13 -7.83
N ARG A 589 26.76 0.84 -7.84
CA ARG A 589 27.94 0.82 -8.74
C ARG A 589 28.85 -0.38 -8.49
N ILE A 590 29.01 -0.80 -7.23
CA ILE A 590 29.78 -1.98 -6.85
C ILE A 590 29.07 -3.27 -7.30
N LEU A 591 27.78 -3.39 -7.00
CA LEU A 591 26.99 -4.61 -7.26
C LEU A 591 26.63 -4.80 -8.74
N LEU A 592 26.47 -3.72 -9.53
CA LEU A 592 26.07 -3.77 -10.93
C LEU A 592 27.25 -3.65 -11.90
N GLN A 593 28.48 -3.98 -11.48
CA GLN A 593 29.74 -3.86 -12.27
C GLN A 593 29.67 -4.52 -13.66
N GLY A 594 28.81 -5.51 -13.89
CA GLY A 594 28.60 -6.13 -15.20
C GLY A 594 27.94 -5.22 -16.25
N GLN A 595 27.41 -4.06 -15.84
CA GLN A 595 26.68 -3.10 -16.68
C GLN A 595 27.43 -1.78 -16.94
N GLY A 596 28.74 -1.74 -16.75
CA GLY A 596 29.60 -0.62 -17.14
C GLY A 596 30.09 0.31 -16.02
N ALA A 597 29.59 0.16 -14.79
CA ALA A 597 30.08 0.90 -13.63
C ALA A 597 31.27 0.18 -13.00
N LYS A 598 32.32 0.93 -12.60
CA LYS A 598 33.50 0.43 -11.90
C LYS A 598 33.68 1.28 -10.65
N SER A 599 33.16 0.82 -9.52
CA SER A 599 33.46 1.40 -8.21
C SER A 599 34.29 0.41 -7.37
N SER A 600 35.22 0.96 -6.59
CA SER A 600 35.98 0.19 -5.63
C SER A 600 35.21 0.08 -4.30
N PRO A 601 35.03 -1.12 -3.73
CA PRO A 601 34.44 -1.27 -2.40
C PRO A 601 35.17 -0.46 -1.32
N GLU A 602 36.49 -0.24 -1.46
CA GLU A 602 37.30 0.45 -0.46
C GLU A 602 36.83 1.87 -0.17
N ILE A 603 36.42 2.66 -1.19
CA ILE A 603 35.92 4.03 -1.01
C ILE A 603 34.63 4.00 -0.18
N TYR A 604 33.72 3.10 -0.52
CA TYR A 604 32.47 2.91 0.23
C TYR A 604 32.74 2.49 1.68
N LEU A 605 33.57 1.49 1.90
CA LEU A 605 33.89 0.97 3.23
C LEU A 605 34.54 2.04 4.13
N GLN A 606 35.46 2.84 3.57
CA GLN A 606 36.11 3.94 4.29
C GLN A 606 35.13 5.07 4.63
N ALA A 607 34.26 5.45 3.69
CA ALA A 607 33.26 6.50 3.89
C ALA A 607 32.26 6.11 4.99
N VAL A 608 31.76 4.87 4.98
CA VAL A 608 30.87 4.34 6.03
C VAL A 608 31.59 4.29 7.38
N ALA A 609 32.85 3.79 7.42
CA ALA A 609 33.65 3.71 8.66
C ALA A 609 33.83 5.10 9.33
N GLN A 610 33.96 6.16 8.54
CA GLN A 610 34.09 7.54 9.03
C GLN A 610 32.77 8.14 9.51
N ALA A 611 31.66 7.89 8.77
CA ALA A 611 30.35 8.48 9.08
C ALA A 611 29.60 7.77 10.22
N LEU A 612 29.76 6.44 10.36
CA LEU A 612 29.00 5.61 11.28
C LEU A 612 29.09 6.05 12.77
N PRO A 613 30.24 6.38 13.35
CA PRO A 613 30.31 6.75 14.77
C PRO A 613 29.55 8.04 15.11
N GLU A 614 29.61 9.05 14.25
CA GLU A 614 28.86 10.30 14.43
C GLU A 614 27.37 10.06 14.33
N LEU A 615 26.91 9.31 13.27
CA LEU A 615 25.52 9.00 13.06
C LEU A 615 24.96 8.10 14.16
N ALA A 616 25.70 7.09 14.61
CA ALA A 616 25.25 6.23 15.71
C ALA A 616 24.99 7.02 17.02
N ALA A 617 25.70 8.13 17.23
CA ALA A 617 25.54 8.99 18.38
C ALA A 617 24.42 10.05 18.21
N SER A 618 24.18 10.54 16.98
CA SER A 618 23.23 11.63 16.69
C SER A 618 21.86 11.14 16.22
N ASP A 619 21.82 10.12 15.35
CA ASP A 619 20.62 9.49 14.82
C ASP A 619 20.88 7.99 14.57
N ALA A 620 20.66 7.18 15.60
CA ALA A 620 20.90 5.73 15.56
C ALA A 620 19.99 5.02 14.52
N MET A 621 18.81 5.55 14.21
CA MET A 621 17.93 4.98 13.20
C MET A 621 18.51 5.21 11.80
N LEU A 622 18.98 6.42 11.50
CA LEU A 622 19.66 6.72 10.23
C LEU A 622 20.98 5.93 10.10
N ALA A 623 21.73 5.77 11.20
CA ALA A 623 22.92 4.92 11.22
C ALA A 623 22.62 3.47 10.85
N ALA A 624 21.51 2.91 11.33
CA ALA A 624 21.06 1.57 10.94
C ALA A 624 20.76 1.51 9.43
N ARG A 625 20.05 2.51 8.88
CA ARG A 625 19.75 2.59 7.44
C ARG A 625 20.98 2.78 6.56
N LEU A 626 22.01 3.44 7.06
CA LEU A 626 23.26 3.62 6.34
C LEU A 626 23.99 2.29 6.02
N LEU A 627 23.77 1.28 6.87
CA LEU A 627 24.32 -0.06 6.73
C LEU A 627 23.49 -0.98 5.81
N ASP A 628 22.32 -0.52 5.35
CA ASP A 628 21.46 -1.29 4.45
C ASP A 628 22.10 -1.41 3.06
N ILE A 629 22.12 -2.65 2.54
CA ILE A 629 22.45 -2.94 1.15
C ILE A 629 21.12 -3.14 0.41
N PRO A 630 20.96 -2.58 -0.82
CA PRO A 630 19.73 -2.72 -1.59
C PRO A 630 19.20 -4.15 -1.64
N SER A 631 17.93 -4.33 -1.44
CA SER A 631 17.27 -5.64 -1.48
C SER A 631 17.40 -6.30 -2.87
N ALA A 632 17.26 -7.64 -2.93
CA ALA A 632 17.26 -8.33 -4.20
C ALA A 632 16.16 -7.82 -5.17
N PRO A 633 14.92 -7.48 -4.71
CA PRO A 633 13.92 -6.82 -5.54
C PRO A 633 14.32 -5.46 -6.10
N GLU A 634 14.99 -4.61 -5.31
CA GLU A 634 15.48 -3.30 -5.79
C GLU A 634 16.55 -3.47 -6.86
N LEU A 635 17.54 -4.37 -6.65
CA LEU A 635 18.56 -4.68 -7.64
C LEU A 635 17.97 -5.30 -8.91
N ALA A 636 16.98 -6.19 -8.78
CA ALA A 636 16.27 -6.77 -9.90
C ALA A 636 15.53 -5.73 -10.74
N SER A 637 15.00 -4.65 -10.13
CA SER A 637 14.35 -3.56 -10.86
C SER A 637 15.34 -2.74 -11.68
N ALA A 638 16.61 -2.66 -11.25
CA ALA A 638 17.69 -2.01 -11.99
C ALA A 638 18.28 -2.91 -13.10
N ILE A 639 18.05 -4.22 -13.03
CA ILE A 639 18.51 -5.21 -14.03
C ILE A 639 17.35 -5.54 -14.97
N HIS A 640 17.26 -4.85 -16.09
CA HIS A 640 16.15 -4.98 -17.02
C HIS A 640 16.15 -6.25 -17.86
N LYS A 641 17.26 -7.00 -17.91
CA LYS A 641 17.42 -8.22 -18.70
C LYS A 641 18.52 -9.11 -18.12
N ASP A 642 18.29 -10.42 -18.29
CA ASP A 642 19.23 -11.46 -17.88
C ASP A 642 19.55 -11.42 -16.37
N TYR A 643 18.51 -11.10 -15.54
CA TYR A 643 18.59 -11.16 -14.08
C TYR A 643 18.87 -12.59 -13.61
N ASP A 644 20.00 -12.78 -12.97
CA ASP A 644 20.41 -14.05 -12.33
C ASP A 644 20.34 -13.90 -10.81
N PRO A 645 19.34 -14.51 -10.14
CA PRO A 645 19.18 -14.45 -8.69
C PRO A 645 20.41 -14.93 -7.90
N GLU A 646 21.09 -15.97 -8.37
CA GLU A 646 22.28 -16.53 -7.71
C GLU A 646 23.45 -15.52 -7.73
N LEU A 647 23.67 -14.90 -8.89
CA LEU A 647 24.73 -13.90 -9.04
C LEU A 647 24.47 -12.70 -8.13
N VAL A 648 23.25 -12.17 -8.13
CA VAL A 648 22.87 -11.01 -7.30
C VAL A 648 23.01 -11.35 -5.81
N LYS A 649 22.55 -12.53 -5.39
CA LYS A 649 22.71 -13.00 -4.00
C LYS A 649 24.19 -13.05 -3.61
N ALA A 650 25.03 -13.70 -4.41
CA ALA A 650 26.45 -13.84 -4.12
C ALA A 650 27.18 -12.47 -4.05
N GLN A 651 26.84 -11.53 -4.94
CA GLN A 651 27.40 -10.17 -4.91
C GLN A 651 27.00 -9.40 -3.65
N ARG A 652 25.72 -9.47 -3.26
CA ARG A 652 25.19 -8.84 -2.05
C ARG A 652 25.87 -9.40 -0.79
N GLU A 653 25.87 -10.71 -0.64
CA GLU A 653 26.52 -11.41 0.49
C GLU A 653 28.02 -11.08 0.56
N GLY A 654 28.69 -11.05 -0.60
CA GLY A 654 30.11 -10.70 -0.66
C GLY A 654 30.41 -9.28 -0.21
N LEU A 655 29.58 -8.28 -0.57
CA LEU A 655 29.75 -6.91 -0.12
C LEU A 655 29.38 -6.76 1.37
N TYR A 656 28.30 -7.43 1.82
CA TYR A 656 27.89 -7.42 3.23
C TYR A 656 29.00 -7.99 4.13
N GLN A 657 29.59 -9.12 3.71
CA GLN A 657 30.78 -9.71 4.40
C GLN A 657 31.96 -8.74 4.46
N GLN A 658 32.27 -8.06 3.35
CA GLN A 658 33.37 -7.08 3.31
C GLN A 658 33.11 -5.92 4.26
N LEU A 659 31.87 -5.40 4.32
CA LEU A 659 31.47 -4.34 5.25
C LEU A 659 31.59 -4.80 6.71
N ALA A 660 31.11 -6.00 7.01
CA ALA A 660 31.18 -6.57 8.35
C ALA A 660 32.64 -6.76 8.81
N GLU A 661 33.51 -7.29 7.96
CA GLU A 661 34.95 -7.49 8.27
C GLU A 661 35.70 -6.16 8.39
N ALA A 662 35.40 -5.16 7.52
CA ALA A 662 36.11 -3.87 7.54
C ALA A 662 35.86 -3.09 8.85
N LEU A 663 34.75 -3.32 9.52
CA LEU A 663 34.33 -2.65 10.76
C LEU A 663 34.35 -3.59 11.98
N LYS A 664 34.98 -4.77 11.86
CA LYS A 664 35.00 -5.85 12.87
C LYS A 664 35.34 -5.36 14.27
N ASP A 665 36.38 -4.54 14.38
CA ASP A 665 36.86 -4.02 15.67
C ASP A 665 35.89 -3.04 16.34
N GLN A 666 34.98 -2.42 15.54
CA GLN A 666 34.03 -1.44 16.03
C GLN A 666 32.74 -2.11 16.56
N TRP A 667 32.35 -3.29 16.06
CA TRP A 667 31.08 -3.91 16.41
C TRP A 667 30.94 -4.21 17.90
N SER A 668 32.00 -4.71 18.53
CA SER A 668 31.96 -4.99 19.97
C SER A 668 31.77 -3.76 20.83
N GLU A 669 32.38 -2.64 20.45
CA GLU A 669 32.26 -1.39 21.18
C GLU A 669 30.90 -0.76 20.95
N LEU A 670 30.42 -0.74 19.70
CA LEU A 670 29.12 -0.18 19.36
C LEU A 670 27.97 -0.98 20.00
N TYR A 671 28.05 -2.32 20.01
CA TYR A 671 27.01 -3.15 20.66
C TYR A 671 26.92 -2.86 22.18
N LYS A 672 28.02 -2.59 22.85
CA LYS A 672 28.02 -2.21 24.29
C LYS A 672 27.47 -0.81 24.53
N GLN A 673 27.65 0.11 23.58
CA GLN A 673 27.09 1.48 23.64
C GLN A 673 25.57 1.53 23.39
N LEU A 674 25.00 0.45 22.89
CA LEU A 674 23.59 0.28 22.59
C LEU A 674 22.92 -0.72 23.59
N PRO A 675 22.85 -0.41 24.90
CA PRO A 675 22.35 -1.37 25.89
C PRO A 675 20.83 -1.60 25.72
N MET A 676 20.40 -2.81 26.08
CA MET A 676 18.96 -3.05 26.30
C MET A 676 18.47 -2.25 27.50
N GLN A 677 17.31 -1.64 27.35
CA GLN A 677 16.67 -0.80 28.35
C GLN A 677 15.21 -1.24 28.56
N ALA A 678 14.58 -0.73 29.60
CA ALA A 678 13.13 -0.87 29.72
C ALA A 678 12.45 -0.27 28.47
N TYR A 679 11.38 -0.89 28.00
CA TYR A 679 10.70 -0.44 26.80
C TYR A 679 10.25 1.03 26.92
N GLU A 680 10.56 1.79 25.89
CA GLU A 680 10.11 3.19 25.67
C GLU A 680 9.78 3.34 24.19
N ASP A 681 8.62 3.97 23.89
CA ASP A 681 8.20 4.26 22.53
C ASP A 681 8.59 5.68 22.11
N SER A 682 9.90 5.98 22.13
CA SER A 682 10.46 7.21 21.57
C SER A 682 11.28 6.91 20.30
N ALA A 683 11.42 7.91 19.41
CA ALA A 683 12.22 7.78 18.20
C ALA A 683 13.68 7.37 18.52
N ALA A 684 14.27 7.95 19.59
CA ALA A 684 15.61 7.60 20.03
C ALA A 684 15.73 6.14 20.51
N ALA A 685 14.77 5.66 21.30
CA ALA A 685 14.75 4.28 21.79
C ALA A 685 14.53 3.27 20.64
N ARG A 686 13.62 3.55 19.70
CA ARG A 686 13.43 2.74 18.47
C ARG A 686 14.72 2.71 17.64
N GLY A 687 15.40 3.85 17.46
CA GLY A 687 16.68 3.93 16.75
C GLY A 687 17.76 3.08 17.40
N THR A 688 17.87 3.14 18.73
CA THR A 688 18.82 2.32 19.50
C THR A 688 18.58 0.81 19.27
N ARG A 689 17.33 0.35 19.32
CA ARG A 689 16.97 -1.05 19.08
C ARG A 689 17.23 -1.48 17.64
N ALA A 690 16.92 -0.62 16.66
CA ALA A 690 17.17 -0.88 15.25
C ALA A 690 18.67 -1.04 14.97
N LEU A 691 19.49 -0.09 15.40
CA LEU A 691 20.92 -0.15 15.22
C LEU A 691 21.55 -1.33 15.96
N ARG A 692 21.06 -1.64 17.18
CA ARG A 692 21.52 -2.80 17.93
C ARG A 692 21.32 -4.11 17.17
N ASN A 693 20.15 -4.31 16.54
CA ASN A 693 19.85 -5.50 15.74
C ASN A 693 20.78 -5.60 14.51
N VAL A 694 21.03 -4.49 13.81
CA VAL A 694 21.97 -4.46 12.67
C VAL A 694 23.40 -4.77 13.12
N VAL A 695 23.84 -4.15 14.22
CA VAL A 695 25.20 -4.39 14.78
C VAL A 695 25.36 -5.86 15.22
N LEU A 696 24.32 -6.49 15.76
CA LEU A 696 24.36 -7.90 16.11
C LEU A 696 24.54 -8.80 14.89
N ASP A 697 23.82 -8.52 13.81
CA ASP A 697 23.92 -9.25 12.53
C ASP A 697 25.31 -9.08 11.89
N MET A 698 25.82 -7.85 11.84
CA MET A 698 27.18 -7.53 11.36
C MET A 698 28.26 -8.22 12.19
N ALA A 699 28.10 -8.26 13.52
CA ALA A 699 29.05 -8.92 14.40
C ALA A 699 29.07 -10.45 14.19
N LEU A 700 27.92 -11.07 13.95
CA LEU A 700 27.83 -12.49 13.59
C LEU A 700 28.45 -12.75 12.22
N THR A 701 28.18 -11.90 11.22
CA THR A 701 28.73 -12.00 9.87
C THR A 701 30.28 -11.92 9.89
N ALA A 702 30.83 -11.06 10.76
CA ALA A 702 32.30 -10.89 10.90
C ALA A 702 32.93 -11.89 11.87
N ASP A 703 32.24 -12.90 12.35
CA ASP A 703 32.72 -13.84 13.36
C ASP A 703 33.38 -13.13 14.58
N VAL A 704 32.68 -12.12 15.11
CA VAL A 704 33.13 -11.44 16.33
C VAL A 704 32.96 -12.38 17.53
N ALA A 705 34.03 -12.52 18.32
CA ALA A 705 34.00 -13.39 19.49
C ALA A 705 32.91 -12.96 20.50
N GLY A 706 32.04 -13.90 20.86
CA GLY A 706 30.91 -13.66 21.78
C GLY A 706 29.62 -13.21 21.12
N ALA A 707 29.58 -12.91 19.81
CA ALA A 707 28.35 -12.50 19.11
C ALA A 707 27.21 -13.55 19.20
N PRO A 708 27.44 -14.87 19.11
CA PRO A 708 26.40 -15.86 19.33
C PRO A 708 25.78 -15.78 20.74
N GLU A 709 26.57 -15.56 21.77
CA GLU A 709 26.10 -15.36 23.15
C GLU A 709 25.33 -14.05 23.30
N TRP A 710 25.68 -12.99 22.56
CA TRP A 710 24.92 -11.73 22.56
C TRP A 710 23.51 -11.95 21.98
N ALA A 711 23.37 -12.72 20.91
CA ALA A 711 22.07 -13.05 20.32
C ALA A 711 21.17 -13.78 21.33
N GLN A 712 21.74 -14.79 22.06
CA GLN A 712 21.01 -15.52 23.09
C GLN A 712 20.57 -14.60 24.25
N GLN A 713 21.50 -13.78 24.76
CA GLN A 713 21.23 -12.85 25.85
C GLN A 713 20.18 -11.81 25.45
N GLN A 714 20.21 -11.33 24.21
CA GLN A 714 19.21 -10.39 23.70
C GLN A 714 17.84 -11.05 23.62
N TYR A 715 17.72 -12.28 23.14
CA TYR A 715 16.44 -13.00 23.11
C TYR A 715 15.89 -13.24 24.51
N ASP A 716 16.72 -13.76 25.42
CA ASP A 716 16.30 -14.16 26.77
C ASP A 716 15.87 -12.97 27.63
N ASN A 717 16.54 -11.83 27.49
CA ASN A 717 16.32 -10.62 28.29
C ASN A 717 15.55 -9.51 27.56
N ALA A 718 14.99 -9.80 26.36
CA ALA A 718 14.28 -8.81 25.57
C ALA A 718 13.14 -8.14 26.33
N SER A 719 13.10 -6.81 26.33
CA SER A 719 12.06 -6.00 26.91
C SER A 719 10.85 -5.79 25.97
N CYS A 720 11.04 -6.12 24.69
CA CYS A 720 10.02 -5.96 23.66
C CYS A 720 10.22 -6.94 22.49
N MET A 721 9.22 -7.02 21.61
CA MET A 721 9.25 -7.92 20.45
C MET A 721 10.37 -7.55 19.46
N THR A 722 10.71 -6.28 19.28
CA THR A 722 11.79 -5.85 18.39
C THR A 722 13.13 -6.48 18.76
N GLU A 723 13.48 -6.51 20.04
CA GLU A 723 14.70 -7.13 20.51
C GLU A 723 14.65 -8.65 20.40
N ARG A 724 13.54 -9.27 20.81
CA ARG A 724 13.34 -10.72 20.79
C ARG A 724 13.34 -11.28 19.38
N PHE A 725 12.53 -10.71 18.51
CA PHE A 725 12.41 -11.17 17.12
C PHE A 725 13.68 -10.86 16.30
N GLY A 726 14.33 -9.71 16.55
CA GLY A 726 15.62 -9.38 15.94
C GLY A 726 16.68 -10.43 16.28
N ALA A 727 16.79 -10.84 17.56
CA ALA A 727 17.70 -11.90 17.97
C ALA A 727 17.34 -13.27 17.35
N LEU A 728 16.05 -13.63 17.31
CA LEU A 728 15.60 -14.87 16.67
C LEU A 728 15.95 -14.91 15.18
N LYS A 729 15.72 -13.80 14.46
CA LYS A 729 16.00 -13.69 13.03
C LYS A 729 17.47 -13.94 12.72
N VAL A 730 18.39 -13.32 13.46
CA VAL A 730 19.82 -13.53 13.22
C VAL A 730 20.26 -14.95 13.60
N MET A 731 19.69 -15.55 14.66
CA MET A 731 19.98 -16.95 15.00
C MET A 731 19.57 -17.91 13.88
N VAL A 732 18.41 -17.69 13.25
CA VAL A 732 17.91 -18.52 12.16
C VAL A 732 18.77 -18.34 10.90
N ASN A 733 19.07 -17.09 10.49
CA ASN A 733 19.85 -16.80 9.30
C ASN A 733 21.30 -17.30 9.40
N HIS A 734 21.94 -17.12 10.56
CA HIS A 734 23.31 -17.61 10.80
C HIS A 734 23.39 -19.09 11.23
N GLN A 735 22.24 -19.81 11.27
CA GLN A 735 22.18 -21.22 11.65
C GLN A 735 22.90 -21.53 12.97
N LEU A 736 22.72 -20.68 13.98
CA LEU A 736 23.32 -20.92 15.29
C LEU A 736 22.83 -22.26 15.85
N ALA A 737 23.73 -23.00 16.54
CA ALA A 737 23.50 -24.39 16.97
C ALA A 737 22.21 -24.60 17.80
N ASN A 738 21.66 -23.57 18.37
CA ASN A 738 20.43 -23.58 19.20
C ASN A 738 19.22 -22.85 18.57
N ALA A 739 19.31 -22.44 17.29
CA ALA A 739 18.25 -21.71 16.58
C ALA A 739 16.89 -22.44 16.64
N ASP A 740 16.89 -23.76 16.40
CA ASP A 740 15.66 -24.59 16.47
C ASP A 740 15.03 -24.59 17.87
N ALA A 741 15.83 -24.56 18.91
CA ALA A 741 15.32 -24.50 20.29
C ALA A 741 14.64 -23.14 20.57
N TYR A 742 15.22 -22.05 20.06
CA TYR A 742 14.64 -20.71 20.19
C TYR A 742 13.39 -20.53 19.30
N LEU A 743 13.34 -21.12 18.11
CA LEU A 743 12.12 -21.19 17.29
C LEU A 743 11.00 -21.93 18.02
N ALA A 744 11.30 -23.06 18.66
CA ALA A 744 10.31 -23.82 19.44
C ALA A 744 9.87 -23.06 20.70
N ASP A 745 10.77 -22.36 21.39
CA ASP A 745 10.44 -21.51 22.54
C ASP A 745 9.54 -20.35 22.11
N PHE A 746 9.86 -19.67 21.00
CA PHE A 746 9.08 -18.56 20.46
C PHE A 746 7.65 -19.02 20.11
N TYR A 747 7.51 -20.12 19.39
CA TYR A 747 6.22 -20.70 19.08
C TYR A 747 5.42 -21.02 20.35
N LYS A 748 6.03 -21.71 21.32
CA LYS A 748 5.37 -22.09 22.58
C LYS A 748 4.92 -20.89 23.41
N ARG A 749 5.70 -19.79 23.42
CA ARG A 749 5.37 -18.57 24.16
C ARG A 749 4.14 -17.88 23.58
N PHE A 750 4.00 -17.89 22.25
CA PHE A 750 3.05 -17.06 21.53
C PHE A 750 2.01 -17.84 20.72
N GLN A 751 1.88 -19.15 20.95
CA GLN A 751 0.97 -20.04 20.19
C GLN A 751 -0.51 -19.60 20.17
N ASN A 752 -0.92 -18.75 21.12
CA ASN A 752 -2.28 -18.21 21.21
C ASN A 752 -2.37 -16.76 20.65
N ASN A 753 -1.35 -16.26 19.97
CA ASN A 753 -1.35 -14.94 19.38
C ASN A 753 -1.08 -15.02 17.88
N ASP A 754 -2.13 -14.89 17.08
CA ASP A 754 -2.08 -15.07 15.64
C ASP A 754 -1.05 -14.17 14.94
N LEU A 755 -0.94 -12.89 15.36
CA LEU A 755 0.01 -11.95 14.76
C LEU A 755 1.47 -12.30 15.05
N VAL A 756 1.74 -12.90 16.23
CA VAL A 756 3.10 -13.35 16.55
C VAL A 756 3.40 -14.70 15.89
N ILE A 757 2.41 -15.56 15.72
CA ILE A 757 2.57 -16.80 14.94
C ILE A 757 2.82 -16.47 13.46
N ASP A 758 2.25 -15.39 12.91
CA ASP A 758 2.61 -14.90 11.58
C ASP A 758 4.10 -14.50 11.48
N LEU A 759 4.68 -13.90 12.53
CA LEU A 759 6.13 -13.65 12.60
C LEU A 759 6.94 -14.94 12.62
N TRP A 760 6.46 -15.98 13.37
CA TRP A 760 7.12 -17.28 13.43
C TRP A 760 7.13 -17.99 12.05
N PHE A 761 6.05 -17.90 11.30
CA PHE A 761 6.00 -18.39 9.92
C PHE A 761 6.95 -17.60 9.03
N SER A 762 6.90 -16.26 9.10
CA SER A 762 7.65 -15.41 8.18
C SER A 762 9.17 -15.50 8.37
N VAL A 763 9.67 -15.63 9.59
CA VAL A 763 11.12 -15.75 9.85
C VAL A 763 11.70 -17.00 9.21
N GLN A 764 10.93 -18.08 9.12
CA GLN A 764 11.35 -19.33 8.48
C GLN A 764 11.20 -19.28 6.96
N ALA A 765 10.10 -18.69 6.47
CA ALA A 765 9.84 -18.58 5.04
C ALA A 765 10.77 -17.58 4.33
N SER A 766 11.29 -16.58 5.05
CA SER A 766 12.22 -15.57 4.54
C SER A 766 13.70 -15.85 4.88
N ALA A 767 14.01 -16.95 5.58
CA ALA A 767 15.38 -17.27 5.97
C ALA A 767 16.29 -17.46 4.75
N ASP A 768 17.56 -17.05 4.86
CA ASP A 768 18.56 -17.23 3.81
C ASP A 768 18.83 -18.70 3.45
N THR A 769 18.41 -19.60 4.35
CA THR A 769 18.57 -21.06 4.27
C THR A 769 17.27 -21.79 3.88
N VAL A 770 16.20 -21.05 3.55
CA VAL A 770 14.91 -21.63 3.17
C VAL A 770 15.03 -22.58 1.96
N THR A 771 14.26 -23.65 2.01
CA THR A 771 14.16 -24.63 0.92
C THR A 771 12.70 -24.80 0.49
N PRO A 772 12.43 -25.37 -0.70
CA PRO A 772 11.05 -25.72 -1.08
C PRO A 772 10.35 -26.63 -0.06
N ASP A 773 11.07 -27.57 0.55
CA ASP A 773 10.52 -28.45 1.60
C ASP A 773 10.15 -27.70 2.88
N THR A 774 10.91 -26.64 3.25
CA THR A 774 10.56 -25.74 4.34
C THR A 774 9.19 -25.10 4.07
N ILE A 775 8.99 -24.51 2.88
CA ILE A 775 7.71 -23.86 2.51
C ILE A 775 6.56 -24.86 2.53
N LYS A 776 6.74 -26.07 1.97
CA LYS A 776 5.72 -27.12 2.01
C LYS A 776 5.35 -27.51 3.45
N SER A 777 6.34 -27.59 4.34
CA SER A 777 6.13 -27.93 5.75
C SER A 777 5.35 -26.83 6.48
N LEU A 778 5.66 -25.56 6.20
CA LEU A 778 4.93 -24.41 6.77
C LEU A 778 3.46 -24.38 6.28
N LEU A 779 3.22 -24.61 4.99
CA LEU A 779 1.86 -24.68 4.41
C LEU A 779 1.05 -25.89 4.92
N ALA A 780 1.71 -26.94 5.40
CA ALA A 780 1.08 -28.12 6.00
C ALA A 780 0.97 -28.05 7.54
N HIS A 781 1.45 -26.97 8.17
CA HIS A 781 1.41 -26.81 9.63
C HIS A 781 -0.03 -26.72 10.13
N ALA A 782 -0.30 -27.23 11.34
CA ALA A 782 -1.65 -27.28 11.92
C ALA A 782 -2.27 -25.87 12.09
N ASP A 783 -1.45 -24.87 12.37
CA ASP A 783 -1.89 -23.48 12.56
C ASP A 783 -1.90 -22.66 11.25
N PHE A 784 -1.61 -23.28 10.10
CA PHE A 784 -1.72 -22.59 8.82
C PHE A 784 -3.18 -22.56 8.37
N ASP A 785 -3.79 -21.37 8.42
CA ASP A 785 -5.16 -21.13 7.98
C ASP A 785 -5.20 -20.46 6.61
N TRP A 786 -5.84 -21.12 5.65
CA TRP A 786 -6.01 -20.63 4.28
C TRP A 786 -7.02 -19.48 4.16
N ASN A 787 -7.93 -19.35 5.14
CA ASN A 787 -8.99 -18.34 5.13
C ASN A 787 -8.53 -17.00 5.71
N THR A 788 -7.38 -16.98 6.40
CA THR A 788 -6.81 -15.77 7.01
C THR A 788 -5.74 -15.18 6.09
N PRO A 789 -5.99 -14.03 5.41
CA PRO A 789 -5.04 -13.42 4.47
C PRO A 789 -3.66 -13.15 5.06
N ASN A 790 -3.56 -12.73 6.33
CA ASN A 790 -2.30 -12.49 7.01
C ASN A 790 -1.46 -13.77 7.12
N ARG A 791 -2.08 -14.91 7.46
CA ARG A 791 -1.40 -16.20 7.59
C ARG A 791 -0.85 -16.66 6.23
N VAL A 792 -1.61 -16.49 5.15
CA VAL A 792 -1.13 -16.79 3.79
C VAL A 792 0.05 -15.91 3.43
N ARG A 793 -0.05 -14.59 3.68
CA ARG A 793 1.05 -13.64 3.40
C ARG A 793 2.29 -13.92 4.24
N SER A 794 2.15 -14.35 5.49
CA SER A 794 3.29 -14.63 6.36
C SER A 794 4.22 -15.73 5.84
N VAL A 795 3.70 -16.64 5.00
CA VAL A 795 4.51 -17.66 4.32
C VAL A 795 4.82 -17.24 2.90
N ILE A 796 3.81 -16.92 2.09
CA ILE A 796 3.97 -16.77 0.63
C ILE A 796 4.63 -15.44 0.25
N SER A 797 4.23 -14.32 0.89
CA SER A 797 4.92 -13.05 0.63
C SER A 797 6.34 -13.04 1.22
N ALA A 798 6.55 -13.66 2.39
CA ALA A 798 7.87 -13.81 2.97
C ALA A 798 8.81 -14.64 2.07
N PHE A 799 8.29 -15.71 1.44
CA PHE A 799 9.03 -16.55 0.50
C PHE A 799 9.53 -15.78 -0.73
N THR A 800 8.83 -14.74 -1.17
CA THR A 800 9.25 -13.93 -2.33
C THR A 800 10.56 -13.16 -2.09
N SER A 801 10.97 -12.98 -0.83
CA SER A 801 12.27 -12.39 -0.48
C SER A 801 13.46 -13.28 -0.86
N GLN A 802 13.21 -14.55 -1.21
CA GLN A 802 14.23 -15.55 -1.56
C GLN A 802 14.14 -15.95 -3.05
N PRO A 803 14.53 -15.07 -3.98
CA PRO A 803 14.36 -15.29 -5.42
C PRO A 803 15.18 -16.47 -5.97
N THR A 804 16.27 -16.85 -5.30
CA THR A 804 17.09 -18.03 -5.66
C THR A 804 16.30 -19.32 -5.51
N VAL A 805 15.34 -19.39 -4.60
CA VAL A 805 14.48 -20.54 -4.35
C VAL A 805 13.15 -20.41 -5.11
N LEU A 806 12.53 -19.22 -5.07
CA LEU A 806 11.27 -18.95 -5.77
C LEU A 806 11.36 -19.27 -7.28
N TRP A 807 12.42 -18.80 -7.95
CA TRP A 807 12.60 -18.96 -9.41
C TRP A 807 13.28 -20.30 -9.78
N THR A 808 13.13 -21.35 -8.96
CA THR A 808 13.37 -22.74 -9.34
C THR A 808 12.07 -23.39 -9.83
N ALA A 809 12.15 -24.52 -10.52
CA ALA A 809 10.96 -25.26 -10.96
C ALA A 809 10.05 -25.62 -9.76
N GLU A 810 10.64 -26.13 -8.69
CA GLU A 810 9.91 -26.55 -7.50
C GLU A 810 9.35 -25.36 -6.69
N GLY A 811 10.11 -24.27 -6.56
CA GLY A 811 9.66 -23.05 -5.87
C GLY A 811 8.48 -22.41 -6.58
N LEU A 812 8.56 -22.30 -7.91
CA LEU A 812 7.48 -21.74 -8.73
C LEU A 812 6.25 -22.66 -8.76
N ASP A 813 6.42 -23.99 -8.79
CA ASP A 813 5.32 -24.95 -8.68
C ASP A 813 4.53 -24.77 -7.36
N ILE A 814 5.23 -24.56 -6.24
CA ILE A 814 4.59 -24.29 -4.94
C ILE A 814 3.80 -22.98 -5.00
N TYR A 815 4.41 -21.91 -5.51
CA TYR A 815 3.77 -20.61 -5.59
C TYR A 815 2.50 -20.64 -6.47
N ILE A 816 2.59 -21.24 -7.63
CA ILE A 816 1.46 -21.41 -8.56
C ILE A 816 0.35 -22.27 -7.94
N ALA A 817 0.70 -23.33 -7.20
CA ALA A 817 -0.30 -24.15 -6.51
C ALA A 817 -1.09 -23.33 -5.47
N VAL A 818 -0.45 -22.38 -4.79
CA VAL A 818 -1.13 -21.45 -3.88
C VAL A 818 -2.08 -20.53 -4.65
N ILE A 819 -1.63 -19.93 -5.77
CA ILE A 819 -2.47 -19.06 -6.61
C ILE A 819 -3.72 -19.83 -7.08
N LYS A 820 -3.57 -21.06 -7.60
CA LYS A 820 -4.70 -21.89 -8.01
C LYS A 820 -5.71 -22.15 -6.90
N LYS A 821 -5.22 -22.44 -5.69
CA LYS A 821 -6.11 -22.69 -4.55
C LYS A 821 -6.86 -21.44 -4.13
N LEU A 822 -6.23 -20.26 -4.19
CA LEU A 822 -6.83 -18.99 -3.85
C LEU A 822 -7.74 -18.43 -4.95
N ASP A 823 -7.55 -18.80 -6.21
CA ASP A 823 -8.37 -18.33 -7.34
C ASP A 823 -9.86 -18.63 -7.11
N ASP A 824 -10.18 -19.79 -6.53
CA ASP A 824 -11.54 -20.18 -6.18
C ASP A 824 -12.01 -19.61 -4.82
N ALA A 825 -11.10 -19.48 -3.86
CA ALA A 825 -11.46 -19.14 -2.47
C ALA A 825 -11.41 -17.63 -2.19
N ASN A 826 -10.34 -16.95 -2.61
CA ASN A 826 -10.11 -15.52 -2.43
C ASN A 826 -9.36 -14.94 -3.64
N PRO A 827 -10.07 -14.67 -4.75
CA PRO A 827 -9.45 -14.24 -6.00
C PRO A 827 -8.74 -12.88 -5.91
N VAL A 828 -9.16 -12.00 -4.99
CA VAL A 828 -8.48 -10.72 -4.73
C VAL A 828 -7.08 -10.95 -4.18
N LEU A 829 -6.93 -11.84 -3.20
CA LEU A 829 -5.61 -12.19 -2.66
C LEU A 829 -4.75 -12.92 -3.70
N ALA A 830 -5.35 -13.84 -4.47
CA ALA A 830 -4.66 -14.56 -5.55
C ALA A 830 -4.06 -13.60 -6.59
N SER A 831 -4.83 -12.63 -7.06
CA SER A 831 -4.41 -11.65 -8.06
C SER A 831 -3.26 -10.78 -7.55
N ARG A 832 -3.31 -10.34 -6.30
CA ARG A 832 -2.24 -9.55 -5.66
C ARG A 832 -0.93 -10.33 -5.53
N LEU A 833 -0.99 -11.59 -5.08
CA LEU A 833 0.19 -12.45 -5.02
C LEU A 833 0.78 -12.71 -6.42
N LEU A 834 -0.06 -12.86 -7.44
CA LEU A 834 0.38 -13.10 -8.81
C LEU A 834 1.23 -11.97 -9.38
N GLN A 835 1.02 -10.72 -8.98
CA GLN A 835 1.79 -9.56 -9.49
C GLN A 835 3.30 -9.68 -9.26
N VAL A 836 3.74 -10.39 -8.21
CA VAL A 836 5.16 -10.67 -7.95
C VAL A 836 5.82 -11.41 -9.12
N LEU A 837 5.06 -12.24 -9.82
CA LEU A 837 5.55 -13.03 -10.95
C LEU A 837 5.75 -12.20 -12.24
N ALA A 838 5.35 -10.94 -12.30
CA ALA A 838 5.55 -10.06 -13.46
C ALA A 838 7.03 -9.90 -13.86
N ARG A 839 7.96 -10.18 -12.93
CA ARG A 839 9.41 -10.12 -13.18
C ARG A 839 9.98 -11.30 -13.98
N TRP A 840 9.18 -12.31 -14.31
CA TRP A 840 9.63 -13.50 -15.03
C TRP A 840 10.37 -13.16 -16.33
N ASN A 841 9.96 -12.10 -17.01
CA ASN A 841 10.50 -11.70 -18.31
C ASN A 841 11.93 -11.10 -18.23
N THR A 842 12.35 -10.65 -17.05
CA THR A 842 13.71 -10.12 -16.81
C THR A 842 14.73 -11.21 -16.47
N LEU A 843 14.27 -12.42 -16.12
CA LEU A 843 15.15 -13.52 -15.71
C LEU A 843 16.11 -13.95 -16.83
N ALA A 844 17.29 -14.41 -16.44
CA ALA A 844 18.22 -15.10 -17.33
C ALA A 844 17.68 -16.48 -17.74
N GLU A 845 18.08 -16.95 -18.93
CA GLU A 845 17.80 -18.34 -19.36
C GLU A 845 18.60 -19.35 -18.50
N PRO A 846 18.06 -20.54 -18.21
CA PRO A 846 16.77 -21.09 -18.69
C PRO A 846 15.56 -20.74 -17.79
N ARG A 847 15.73 -19.99 -16.71
CA ARG A 847 14.66 -19.66 -15.74
C ARG A 847 13.51 -18.89 -16.38
N ARG A 848 13.81 -17.97 -17.29
CA ARG A 848 12.81 -17.18 -18.01
C ARG A 848 11.87 -18.08 -18.82
N GLN A 849 12.41 -19.02 -19.60
CA GLN A 849 11.59 -19.96 -20.38
C GLN A 849 10.72 -20.82 -19.48
N MET A 850 11.28 -21.39 -18.41
CA MET A 850 10.56 -22.21 -17.44
C MET A 850 9.39 -21.44 -16.80
N ALA A 851 9.64 -20.21 -16.32
CA ALA A 851 8.60 -19.37 -15.70
C ALA A 851 7.48 -19.03 -16.69
N HIS A 852 7.82 -18.70 -17.94
CA HIS A 852 6.86 -18.43 -18.99
C HIS A 852 5.95 -19.63 -19.28
N GLU A 853 6.53 -20.82 -19.42
CA GLU A 853 5.76 -22.06 -19.68
C GLU A 853 4.78 -22.36 -18.54
N GLN A 854 5.21 -22.18 -17.28
CA GLN A 854 4.35 -22.42 -16.12
C GLN A 854 3.22 -21.36 -15.99
N LEU A 855 3.50 -20.10 -16.30
CA LEU A 855 2.49 -19.03 -16.30
C LEU A 855 1.45 -19.22 -17.41
N LEU A 856 1.86 -19.66 -18.62
CA LEU A 856 0.94 -20.02 -19.69
C LEU A 856 0.04 -21.21 -19.32
N GLU A 857 0.57 -22.17 -18.55
CA GLU A 857 -0.24 -23.28 -18.07
C GLU A 857 -1.23 -22.83 -16.99
N LEU A 858 -0.84 -21.91 -16.08
CA LEU A 858 -1.73 -21.31 -15.11
C LEU A 858 -2.86 -20.52 -15.79
N GLN A 859 -2.55 -19.77 -16.86
CA GLN A 859 -3.55 -19.00 -17.62
C GLN A 859 -4.68 -19.84 -18.19
N LYS A 860 -4.40 -21.07 -18.63
CA LYS A 860 -5.43 -22.01 -19.13
C LYS A 860 -6.36 -22.55 -18.03
N GLN A 861 -5.94 -22.44 -16.78
CA GLN A 861 -6.63 -23.03 -15.63
C GLN A 861 -7.29 -21.97 -14.72
N ALA A 862 -6.98 -20.69 -14.92
CA ALA A 862 -7.55 -19.59 -14.15
C ALA A 862 -9.06 -19.46 -14.38
N THR A 863 -9.82 -19.22 -13.33
CA THR A 863 -11.30 -19.21 -13.33
C THR A 863 -11.87 -17.83 -13.04
N SER A 864 -11.27 -17.05 -12.12
CA SER A 864 -11.76 -15.73 -11.76
C SER A 864 -11.30 -14.63 -12.72
N LYS A 865 -12.15 -13.61 -12.90
CA LYS A 865 -11.81 -12.42 -13.70
C LYS A 865 -10.57 -11.69 -13.17
N HIS A 866 -10.37 -11.69 -11.83
CA HIS A 866 -9.23 -11.07 -11.15
C HIS A 866 -7.90 -11.71 -11.57
N VAL A 867 -7.81 -13.03 -11.46
CA VAL A 867 -6.59 -13.78 -11.81
C VAL A 867 -6.36 -13.81 -13.32
N ILE A 868 -7.42 -13.92 -14.14
CA ILE A 868 -7.32 -13.88 -15.61
C ILE A 868 -6.73 -12.53 -16.08
N GLU A 869 -7.26 -11.41 -15.60
CA GLU A 869 -6.73 -10.08 -15.97
C GLU A 869 -5.28 -9.90 -15.51
N SER A 870 -4.98 -10.26 -14.25
CA SER A 870 -3.61 -10.18 -13.72
C SER A 870 -2.63 -11.05 -14.51
N LEU A 871 -3.03 -12.28 -14.92
CA LEU A 871 -2.20 -13.15 -15.77
C LEU A 871 -1.96 -12.56 -17.16
N ASN A 872 -3.00 -11.98 -17.78
CA ASN A 872 -2.86 -11.31 -19.06
C ASN A 872 -1.85 -10.15 -18.96
N SER A 873 -1.93 -9.37 -17.90
CA SER A 873 -1.01 -8.27 -17.64
C SER A 873 0.42 -8.78 -17.37
N VAL A 874 0.59 -9.78 -16.50
CA VAL A 874 1.89 -10.40 -16.17
C VAL A 874 2.57 -11.01 -17.38
N LEU A 875 1.82 -11.65 -18.27
CA LEU A 875 2.35 -12.25 -19.51
C LEU A 875 2.60 -11.21 -20.60
N GLY A 876 2.14 -9.95 -20.44
CA GLY A 876 2.25 -8.92 -21.47
C GLY A 876 1.43 -9.24 -22.73
N SER A 877 0.48 -10.18 -22.66
CA SER A 877 -0.47 -10.42 -23.71
C SER A 877 -1.48 -9.27 -23.69
N ALA A 878 -1.33 -8.31 -24.63
CA ALA A 878 -2.38 -7.37 -24.91
C ALA A 878 -3.67 -8.17 -25.15
N SER A 879 -4.70 -7.92 -24.37
CA SER A 879 -6.05 -8.34 -24.75
C SER A 879 -6.35 -7.63 -26.08
N GLU A 880 -6.34 -8.37 -27.19
CA GLU A 880 -6.83 -7.91 -28.48
C GLU A 880 -8.29 -7.46 -28.39
#